data_007fc585b640cc6a691bc43ea2822ecc
#
_entry.id   007fc585b640cc6a691bc43ea2822ecc
#
_cell.length_a   1.000
_cell.length_b   1.000
_cell.length_c   1.000
_cell.angle_alpha   90.00
_cell.angle_beta   90.00
_cell.angle_gamma   90.00
#
_symmetry.space_group_name_H-M   'P 1'
#
loop_
_entity.id
_entity.type
_entity.pdbx_description
1 polymer ?
#
loop_
_entity_poly.entity_id
_entity_poly.type
_entity_poly.pdbx_seq_one_letter_code
_entity_poly.pdbx_strand_id
1 'polypeptide(L)'
;MSGEWRSRDKFADGFWVGDWFVEPMLNRIRLEEEETEVQLEPKVMEVLLCLADHPKKTVTKEQFKEEVWADTVVTDDVLSRCISELRKVFNDDSRDPSYIETIRKTGYRLIAPVRTSDAGEASSEAQASLDGPEAAGPGKETHEPQGLVDRIARTLKASWTEAQSWGAGGKVDRRWLVGVGVLVAALLLIRFVTGPGGEDDTDAEPPTPAIPLTSFPGEEFDPALSSSGRQVVFAWRNADSLYQNIYLMQREAEQPLQLSEDTTVDWSPAWSPQGRHVAYAREADGEHQVSIVPSIGGRTRVVASMPDRRIHSIAWSPDTLNTTLAISAEQRPHRALGLSLLFPNSDSARTITAPPLWSTGDRSPVFSPDGSRIAFVRGRVEGVEDVFVVPSSGGEPSRVTTDSTTIHGLAWSQSGDEIIYSAHRGGVSGLWRVDANGGAPSLIRAASEGTVFRHPTVVGQRLAYTQQSAQSDIWTLSRRSRYEAFQTSKVVSSTQEDTSPSISPDGTQLAFISDRSGTPEVWAAQMDGSAPTQITSLNGPDIRSVTWSSDGTRLSFVARRNGRSNLFSVPASGGGLSQLTDTSAAVLAPRWGRNDRWIYFSSNQTGRWEIWRTSPKTSQTQQVTTGGAVAAQESPTGSTLYVVRSDTMGIWAAPLDTARFPLRTHRDTTRTEDSLLAYNSASSSGGTSSSGGMDVLRGISELNKVQESPFDQVVAQFDPQDQLNWGVGSEGMYFLHHRRFRTTVLTYHDFTSGQRVPLYTFPDWHTDRRIAAGPGGNAFAYTQVAQRESDVMLLESIGQ
;
A
#
# COMPACT_ATOMS: atom_id res chain seq x y z
N MET A 1 -2.28 -17.67 -33.71
CA MET A 1 -3.72 -17.58 -34.04
C MET A 1 -4.29 -19.00 -34.08
N SER A 2 -4.62 -19.61 -32.97
CA SER A 2 -5.24 -20.96 -32.99
C SER A 2 -5.65 -21.51 -31.62
N GLY A 3 -6.30 -20.76 -30.78
CA GLY A 3 -6.84 -21.29 -29.51
C GLY A 3 -8.03 -20.54 -28.96
N GLU A 4 -8.11 -19.26 -29.18
CA GLU A 4 -8.93 -18.35 -28.38
C GLU A 4 -10.42 -18.25 -28.72
N TRP A 5 -10.93 -18.92 -29.73
CA TRP A 5 -12.28 -18.60 -30.24
C TRP A 5 -13.24 -19.78 -30.42
N ARG A 6 -12.80 -21.02 -30.27
CA ARG A 6 -13.64 -22.20 -30.59
C ARG A 6 -14.89 -22.34 -29.72
N SER A 7 -14.81 -22.06 -28.43
CA SER A 7 -15.95 -22.20 -27.51
C SER A 7 -16.95 -21.04 -27.64
N ARG A 8 -16.50 -19.80 -27.94
CA ARG A 8 -17.41 -18.67 -28.22
C ARG A 8 -18.20 -18.83 -29.49
N ASP A 9 -17.60 -19.32 -30.57
CA ASP A 9 -18.30 -19.56 -31.83
C ASP A 9 -19.37 -20.67 -31.70
N LYS A 10 -19.10 -21.69 -30.90
CA LYS A 10 -20.05 -22.80 -30.62
C LYS A 10 -21.32 -22.32 -29.86
N PHE A 11 -21.17 -21.29 -29.03
CA PHE A 11 -22.25 -20.78 -28.18
C PHE A 11 -22.65 -19.35 -28.58
N ALA A 12 -22.33 -18.90 -29.79
CA ALA A 12 -22.54 -17.50 -30.22
C ALA A 12 -24.02 -17.06 -30.15
N ASP A 13 -24.96 -17.98 -30.43
CA ASP A 13 -26.41 -17.72 -30.41
C ASP A 13 -27.03 -17.85 -29.00
N GLY A 14 -26.19 -18.04 -27.98
CA GLY A 14 -26.61 -18.26 -26.58
C GLY A 14 -26.95 -19.72 -26.27
N PHE A 15 -27.00 -20.02 -24.98
CA PHE A 15 -27.29 -21.38 -24.49
C PHE A 15 -27.84 -21.33 -23.06
N TRP A 16 -28.42 -22.42 -22.62
CA TRP A 16 -28.96 -22.56 -21.28
C TRP A 16 -28.03 -23.34 -20.36
N VAL A 17 -27.89 -22.87 -19.12
CA VAL A 17 -27.25 -23.57 -18.01
C VAL A 17 -28.25 -23.64 -16.87
N GLY A 18 -28.87 -24.81 -16.71
CA GLY A 18 -30.04 -24.96 -15.84
C GLY A 18 -31.17 -24.03 -16.32
N ASP A 19 -31.58 -23.10 -15.48
CA ASP A 19 -32.66 -22.13 -15.73
C ASP A 19 -32.15 -20.76 -16.25
N TRP A 20 -30.82 -20.60 -16.36
CA TRP A 20 -30.20 -19.39 -16.83
C TRP A 20 -29.89 -19.43 -18.32
N PHE A 21 -30.30 -18.40 -19.04
CA PHE A 21 -29.89 -18.17 -20.43
C PHE A 21 -28.61 -17.36 -20.49
N VAL A 22 -27.59 -17.88 -21.14
CA VAL A 22 -26.27 -17.29 -21.28
C VAL A 22 -26.10 -16.68 -22.66
N GLU A 23 -25.71 -15.40 -22.71
CA GLU A 23 -25.41 -14.62 -23.94
C GLU A 23 -23.92 -14.26 -23.99
N PRO A 24 -23.04 -15.13 -24.53
CA PRO A 24 -21.60 -14.98 -24.47
C PRO A 24 -21.07 -13.72 -25.14
N MET A 25 -21.68 -13.31 -26.24
CA MET A 25 -21.27 -12.10 -26.98
C MET A 25 -21.53 -10.81 -26.21
N LEU A 26 -22.48 -10.85 -25.27
CA LEU A 26 -22.81 -9.71 -24.40
C LEU A 26 -22.25 -9.86 -23.00
N ASN A 27 -21.52 -10.94 -22.70
CA ASN A 27 -21.05 -11.32 -21.35
C ASN A 27 -22.18 -11.24 -20.31
N ARG A 28 -23.36 -11.73 -20.67
CA ARG A 28 -24.59 -11.56 -19.89
C ARG A 28 -25.28 -12.89 -19.66
N ILE A 29 -25.93 -13.02 -18.50
CA ILE A 29 -26.84 -14.14 -18.20
C ILE A 29 -28.15 -13.58 -17.66
N ARG A 30 -29.25 -14.28 -17.94
CA ARG A 30 -30.59 -13.89 -17.50
C ARG A 30 -31.40 -15.10 -17.02
N LEU A 31 -32.22 -14.85 -16.02
CA LEU A 31 -33.23 -15.80 -15.55
C LEU A 31 -34.58 -15.39 -16.12
N GLU A 32 -35.22 -16.25 -16.91
CA GLU A 32 -36.43 -15.90 -17.67
C GLU A 32 -37.64 -15.65 -16.76
N GLU A 33 -37.73 -16.36 -15.64
CA GLU A 33 -38.87 -16.28 -14.74
C GLU A 33 -38.93 -15.00 -13.86
N GLU A 34 -37.78 -14.33 -13.62
CA GLU A 34 -37.70 -13.21 -12.68
C GLU A 34 -37.31 -11.86 -13.32
N GLU A 35 -37.17 -11.78 -14.63
CA GLU A 35 -36.61 -10.64 -15.37
C GLU A 35 -35.23 -10.20 -14.82
N THR A 36 -34.51 -11.10 -14.13
CA THR A 36 -33.20 -10.83 -13.55
C THR A 36 -32.13 -10.97 -14.62
N GLU A 37 -31.38 -9.90 -14.84
CA GLU A 37 -30.28 -9.83 -15.79
C GLU A 37 -29.00 -9.50 -15.07
N VAL A 38 -27.93 -10.27 -15.29
CA VAL A 38 -26.63 -10.10 -14.64
C VAL A 38 -25.54 -10.02 -15.68
N GLN A 39 -24.70 -8.97 -15.59
CA GLN A 39 -23.52 -8.81 -16.41
C GLN A 39 -22.35 -9.55 -15.76
N LEU A 40 -21.70 -10.45 -16.52
CA LEU A 40 -20.49 -11.14 -16.08
C LEU A 40 -19.23 -10.44 -16.57
N GLU A 41 -18.16 -10.54 -15.80
CA GLU A 41 -16.83 -10.16 -16.30
C GLU A 41 -16.41 -11.08 -17.47
N PRO A 42 -15.66 -10.59 -18.48
CA PRO A 42 -15.26 -11.38 -19.64
C PRO A 42 -14.56 -12.69 -19.27
N LYS A 43 -13.68 -12.71 -18.28
CA LYS A 43 -12.96 -13.92 -17.83
C LYS A 43 -13.86 -14.89 -17.05
N VAL A 44 -14.84 -14.38 -16.33
CA VAL A 44 -15.87 -15.21 -15.67
C VAL A 44 -16.74 -15.89 -16.72
N MET A 45 -17.11 -15.18 -17.78
CA MET A 45 -17.83 -15.77 -18.93
C MET A 45 -16.99 -16.83 -19.64
N GLU A 46 -15.70 -16.61 -19.86
CA GLU A 46 -14.79 -17.59 -20.48
C GLU A 46 -14.66 -18.86 -19.62
N VAL A 47 -14.59 -18.73 -18.29
CA VAL A 47 -14.63 -19.88 -17.36
C VAL A 47 -15.95 -20.64 -17.47
N LEU A 48 -17.09 -19.94 -17.59
CA LEU A 48 -18.40 -20.56 -17.78
C LEU A 48 -18.46 -21.27 -19.11
N LEU A 49 -17.95 -20.70 -20.19
CA LEU A 49 -17.88 -21.33 -21.52
C LEU A 49 -16.99 -22.58 -21.53
N CYS A 50 -15.83 -22.54 -20.89
CA CYS A 50 -14.95 -23.69 -20.71
C CYS A 50 -15.67 -24.83 -19.94
N LEU A 51 -16.40 -24.52 -18.88
CA LEU A 51 -17.24 -25.49 -18.17
C LEU A 51 -18.37 -26.03 -19.02
N ALA A 52 -19.05 -25.18 -19.79
CA ALA A 52 -20.17 -25.54 -20.67
C ALA A 52 -19.74 -26.40 -21.87
N ASP A 53 -18.50 -26.27 -22.31
CA ASP A 53 -17.92 -27.12 -23.37
C ASP A 53 -17.58 -28.52 -22.86
N HIS A 54 -17.47 -28.70 -21.55
CA HIS A 54 -17.18 -29.98 -20.90
C HIS A 54 -18.30 -30.39 -19.90
N PRO A 55 -19.57 -30.48 -20.35
CA PRO A 55 -20.69 -30.72 -19.43
C PRO A 55 -20.53 -32.06 -18.71
N LYS A 56 -20.72 -32.06 -17.39
CA LYS A 56 -20.59 -33.22 -16.50
C LYS A 56 -19.18 -33.84 -16.41
N LYS A 57 -18.16 -33.24 -17.05
CA LYS A 57 -16.76 -33.67 -16.94
C LYS A 57 -16.03 -32.74 -16.01
N THR A 58 -15.01 -33.26 -15.32
CA THR A 58 -14.13 -32.44 -14.49
C THR A 58 -13.12 -31.73 -15.39
N VAL A 59 -13.15 -30.41 -15.35
CA VAL A 59 -12.12 -29.56 -15.96
C VAL A 59 -11.04 -29.32 -14.91
N THR A 60 -9.80 -29.67 -15.21
CA THR A 60 -8.68 -29.49 -14.27
C THR A 60 -8.23 -28.02 -14.21
N LYS A 61 -7.54 -27.65 -13.13
CA LYS A 61 -6.99 -26.28 -13.02
C LYS A 61 -6.03 -25.95 -14.16
N GLU A 62 -5.26 -26.93 -14.59
CA GLU A 62 -4.32 -26.82 -15.71
C GLU A 62 -5.06 -26.58 -17.03
N GLN A 63 -6.16 -27.33 -17.27
CA GLN A 63 -6.99 -27.11 -18.45
C GLN A 63 -7.61 -25.73 -18.48
N PHE A 64 -8.12 -25.20 -17.36
CA PHE A 64 -8.59 -23.82 -17.31
C PHE A 64 -7.48 -22.81 -17.65
N LYS A 65 -6.25 -23.03 -17.13
CA LYS A 65 -5.11 -22.15 -17.46
C LYS A 65 -4.76 -22.18 -18.93
N GLU A 66 -4.81 -23.34 -19.58
CA GLU A 66 -4.52 -23.50 -20.99
C GLU A 66 -5.63 -22.94 -21.90
N GLU A 67 -6.90 -23.09 -21.53
CA GLU A 67 -8.03 -22.72 -22.39
C GLU A 67 -8.50 -21.27 -22.16
N VAL A 68 -8.45 -20.77 -20.91
CA VAL A 68 -8.95 -19.43 -20.55
C VAL A 68 -7.84 -18.39 -20.44
N TRP A 69 -6.60 -18.82 -20.11
CA TRP A 69 -5.46 -17.93 -19.89
C TRP A 69 -4.22 -18.38 -20.66
N ALA A 70 -4.38 -18.83 -21.92
CA ALA A 70 -3.32 -19.43 -22.76
C ALA A 70 -2.01 -18.62 -22.81
N ASP A 71 -2.08 -17.28 -22.76
CA ASP A 71 -0.95 -16.36 -22.85
C ASP A 71 -0.62 -15.66 -21.51
N THR A 72 -1.24 -16.08 -20.41
CA THR A 72 -1.08 -15.40 -19.09
C THR A 72 -0.87 -16.43 -17.99
N VAL A 73 0.17 -16.27 -17.20
CA VAL A 73 0.39 -17.09 -16.00
C VAL A 73 -0.55 -16.60 -14.91
N VAL A 74 -1.52 -17.41 -14.51
CA VAL A 74 -2.47 -17.10 -13.45
C VAL A 74 -2.37 -18.10 -12.30
N THR A 75 -2.62 -17.60 -11.08
CA THR A 75 -2.71 -18.44 -9.88
C THR A 75 -4.05 -19.15 -9.80
N ASP A 76 -4.13 -20.18 -8.98
CA ASP A 76 -5.37 -20.92 -8.74
C ASP A 76 -6.48 -20.09 -8.13
N ASP A 77 -6.13 -18.98 -7.46
CA ASP A 77 -7.07 -18.06 -6.80
C ASP A 77 -7.91 -17.28 -7.79
N VAL A 78 -7.33 -16.89 -8.94
CA VAL A 78 -8.07 -16.23 -10.03
C VAL A 78 -9.21 -17.14 -10.53
N LEU A 79 -8.91 -18.41 -10.74
CA LEU A 79 -9.93 -19.41 -11.13
C LEU A 79 -10.96 -19.59 -10.01
N SER A 80 -10.51 -19.69 -8.76
CA SER A 80 -11.40 -19.87 -7.60
C SER A 80 -12.34 -18.69 -7.43
N ARG A 81 -11.88 -17.47 -7.71
CA ARG A 81 -12.70 -16.25 -7.72
C ARG A 81 -13.77 -16.29 -8.81
N CYS A 82 -13.38 -16.60 -10.05
CA CYS A 82 -14.35 -16.73 -11.16
C CYS A 82 -15.45 -17.75 -10.82
N ILE A 83 -15.09 -18.89 -10.22
CA ILE A 83 -16.05 -19.90 -9.78
C ILE A 83 -16.95 -19.36 -8.66
N SER A 84 -16.40 -18.59 -7.71
CA SER A 84 -17.19 -17.99 -6.63
C SER A 84 -18.20 -16.97 -7.15
N GLU A 85 -17.83 -16.19 -8.17
CA GLU A 85 -18.74 -15.25 -8.83
C GLU A 85 -19.85 -15.98 -9.59
N LEU A 86 -19.52 -17.02 -10.33
CA LEU A 86 -20.55 -17.86 -10.98
C LEU A 86 -21.52 -18.46 -9.97
N ARG A 87 -21.02 -18.92 -8.82
CA ARG A 87 -21.88 -19.46 -7.76
C ARG A 87 -22.80 -18.41 -7.15
N LYS A 88 -22.28 -17.21 -6.90
CA LYS A 88 -23.13 -16.08 -6.42
C LYS A 88 -24.28 -15.80 -7.37
N VAL A 89 -23.99 -15.78 -8.66
CA VAL A 89 -25.00 -15.48 -9.69
C VAL A 89 -26.01 -16.61 -9.82
N PHE A 90 -25.56 -17.86 -9.79
CA PHE A 90 -26.45 -19.05 -9.85
C PHE A 90 -27.15 -19.34 -8.52
N ASN A 91 -26.84 -18.60 -7.46
CA ASN A 91 -27.25 -18.90 -6.08
C ASN A 91 -26.90 -20.34 -5.67
N ASP A 92 -25.67 -20.77 -5.97
CA ASP A 92 -25.17 -22.16 -5.88
C ASP A 92 -24.31 -22.33 -4.61
N ASP A 93 -24.70 -23.24 -3.71
CA ASP A 93 -23.94 -23.53 -2.48
C ASP A 93 -22.82 -24.54 -2.75
N SER A 94 -21.60 -24.18 -2.41
CA SER A 94 -20.41 -25.03 -2.57
C SER A 94 -20.45 -26.35 -1.77
N ARG A 95 -21.31 -26.44 -0.74
CA ARG A 95 -21.50 -27.65 0.10
C ARG A 95 -22.57 -28.57 -0.44
N ASP A 96 -23.57 -28.01 -1.15
CA ASP A 96 -24.65 -28.76 -1.82
C ASP A 96 -24.87 -28.19 -3.23
N PRO A 97 -23.94 -28.39 -4.15
CA PRO A 97 -23.91 -27.69 -5.42
C PRO A 97 -24.98 -28.19 -6.38
N SER A 98 -25.73 -27.27 -6.96
CA SER A 98 -26.71 -27.52 -8.02
C SER A 98 -26.16 -27.19 -9.41
N TYR A 99 -25.16 -26.30 -9.51
CA TYR A 99 -24.58 -25.88 -10.78
C TYR A 99 -23.12 -26.28 -10.92
N ILE A 100 -22.23 -25.92 -9.96
CA ILE A 100 -20.79 -26.11 -10.06
C ILE A 100 -20.26 -26.90 -8.87
N GLU A 101 -19.80 -28.12 -9.12
CA GLU A 101 -19.20 -29.00 -8.12
C GLU A 101 -17.68 -28.80 -8.05
N THR A 102 -17.13 -28.73 -6.84
CA THR A 102 -15.68 -28.70 -6.61
C THR A 102 -15.12 -30.11 -6.47
N ILE A 103 -14.23 -30.50 -7.37
CA ILE A 103 -13.48 -31.77 -7.27
C ILE A 103 -12.15 -31.47 -6.56
N ARG A 104 -12.06 -31.84 -5.28
CA ARG A 104 -10.91 -31.50 -4.41
C ARG A 104 -9.57 -31.85 -5.07
N LYS A 105 -8.65 -30.92 -5.06
CA LYS A 105 -7.28 -31.01 -5.61
C LYS A 105 -7.20 -31.18 -7.14
N THR A 106 -8.32 -31.22 -7.86
CA THR A 106 -8.35 -31.49 -9.31
C THR A 106 -8.88 -30.28 -10.10
N GLY A 107 -10.05 -29.77 -9.76
CA GLY A 107 -10.69 -28.69 -10.52
C GLY A 107 -12.17 -28.57 -10.25
N TYR A 108 -12.95 -28.24 -11.29
CA TYR A 108 -14.38 -27.97 -11.16
C TYR A 108 -15.17 -28.73 -12.23
N ARG A 109 -16.46 -28.94 -11.99
CA ARG A 109 -17.37 -29.66 -12.89
C ARG A 109 -18.72 -28.97 -12.95
N LEU A 110 -19.20 -28.64 -14.14
CA LEU A 110 -20.57 -28.18 -14.34
C LEU A 110 -21.53 -29.36 -14.29
N ILE A 111 -22.40 -29.37 -13.29
CA ILE A 111 -23.39 -30.44 -13.09
C ILE A 111 -24.77 -30.06 -13.62
N ALA A 112 -25.08 -28.77 -13.71
CA ALA A 112 -26.28 -28.24 -14.33
C ALA A 112 -26.38 -28.66 -15.81
N PRO A 113 -27.57 -28.92 -16.34
CA PRO A 113 -27.75 -29.29 -17.74
C PRO A 113 -27.46 -28.10 -18.67
N VAL A 114 -26.66 -28.35 -19.73
CA VAL A 114 -26.39 -27.40 -20.79
C VAL A 114 -27.24 -27.72 -22.01
N ARG A 115 -28.02 -26.75 -22.54
CA ARG A 115 -28.86 -26.86 -23.71
C ARG A 115 -28.53 -25.73 -24.69
N THR A 116 -28.32 -26.05 -25.97
CA THR A 116 -28.17 -25.04 -27.05
C THR A 116 -29.53 -24.66 -27.62
N SER A 117 -29.64 -23.44 -28.15
CA SER A 117 -30.88 -22.87 -28.68
C SER A 117 -31.48 -23.65 -29.89
N ASP A 118 -30.70 -24.51 -30.56
CA ASP A 118 -31.14 -25.26 -31.76
C ASP A 118 -31.78 -26.62 -31.48
N ALA A 119 -31.95 -27.06 -30.23
CA ALA A 119 -32.55 -28.35 -29.91
C ALA A 119 -34.03 -28.20 -29.61
N GLY A 120 -34.83 -27.96 -30.64
CA GLY A 120 -36.24 -28.33 -30.65
C GLY A 120 -36.40 -29.84 -30.73
N GLU A 121 -37.13 -30.37 -29.74
CA GLU A 121 -37.78 -31.69 -29.67
C GLU A 121 -37.12 -32.92 -30.34
N ALA A 122 -36.49 -33.78 -29.56
CA ALA A 122 -36.57 -35.24 -29.74
C ALA A 122 -36.14 -36.02 -28.48
N SER A 123 -37.14 -36.56 -27.85
CA SER A 123 -37.24 -37.76 -27.00
C SER A 123 -36.03 -38.66 -26.73
N SER A 124 -35.86 -38.93 -25.44
CA SER A 124 -35.82 -40.23 -24.75
C SER A 124 -34.99 -41.41 -25.28
N GLU A 125 -34.43 -42.10 -24.33
CA GLU A 125 -34.00 -43.50 -24.26
C GLU A 125 -32.61 -43.87 -24.81
N ALA A 126 -31.69 -44.19 -23.92
CA ALA A 126 -31.38 -45.60 -23.67
C ALA A 126 -30.12 -45.77 -22.77
N GLN A 127 -30.35 -46.62 -21.85
CA GLN A 127 -29.51 -47.26 -20.84
C GLN A 127 -28.25 -48.01 -21.37
N ALA A 128 -27.25 -48.02 -20.46
CA ALA A 128 -26.48 -49.19 -19.98
C ALA A 128 -25.43 -49.84 -20.88
N SER A 129 -24.25 -49.90 -20.40
CA SER A 129 -23.52 -51.08 -19.82
C SER A 129 -22.02 -50.89 -20.01
N LEU A 130 -21.29 -50.96 -18.91
CA LEU A 130 -20.52 -52.07 -18.33
C LEU A 130 -19.23 -52.45 -19.07
N ASP A 131 -18.21 -52.54 -18.27
CA ASP A 131 -17.01 -53.39 -18.23
C ASP A 131 -15.68 -52.79 -18.75
N GLY A 132 -14.73 -52.75 -17.78
CA GLY A 132 -13.31 -52.69 -18.03
C GLY A 132 -12.74 -54.02 -18.55
N PRO A 133 -11.48 -54.24 -18.72
CA PRO A 133 -10.50 -54.25 -17.65
C PRO A 133 -9.07 -53.75 -17.98
N GLU A 134 -8.34 -53.51 -16.88
CA GLU A 134 -6.90 -53.76 -16.61
C GLU A 134 -5.93 -54.06 -17.77
N ALA A 135 -4.78 -53.40 -17.86
CA ALA A 135 -3.49 -53.98 -17.51
C ALA A 135 -2.27 -53.11 -17.93
N ALA A 136 -1.33 -53.03 -17.01
CA ALA A 136 0.13 -53.05 -17.17
C ALA A 136 0.87 -51.84 -17.79
N GLY A 137 1.66 -51.18 -16.94
CA GLY A 137 2.78 -50.30 -17.36
C GLY A 137 3.96 -51.12 -17.92
N PRO A 138 4.95 -50.41 -18.41
CA PRO A 138 6.22 -50.53 -17.77
C PRO A 138 7.09 -49.23 -17.73
N GLY A 139 7.90 -49.18 -16.66
CA GLY A 139 9.32 -48.90 -16.71
C GLY A 139 9.77 -47.46 -16.96
N LYS A 140 10.02 -46.72 -15.86
CA LYS A 140 10.89 -45.52 -15.86
C LYS A 140 12.36 -45.99 -16.00
N GLU A 141 13.06 -45.48 -16.99
CA GLU A 141 14.52 -45.35 -16.97
C GLU A 141 14.90 -43.89 -16.83
N THR A 142 15.47 -43.58 -15.67
CA THR A 142 16.12 -42.30 -15.38
C THR A 142 17.54 -42.34 -15.90
N HIS A 143 17.88 -41.50 -16.87
CA HIS A 143 19.26 -41.22 -17.26
C HIS A 143 19.74 -39.98 -16.54
N GLU A 144 20.63 -40.14 -15.57
CA GLU A 144 21.45 -39.09 -14.99
C GLU A 144 22.58 -38.64 -15.97
N PRO A 145 22.86 -37.32 -16.08
CA PRO A 145 23.96 -36.82 -16.92
C PRO A 145 25.25 -36.62 -16.13
N GLN A 146 25.78 -37.65 -15.47
CA GLN A 146 27.09 -37.58 -14.77
C GLN A 146 28.32 -37.86 -15.65
N GLY A 147 28.17 -38.20 -16.91
CA GLY A 147 29.24 -38.60 -17.79
C GLY A 147 30.11 -37.51 -18.43
N LEU A 148 29.67 -36.24 -18.45
CA LEU A 148 30.37 -35.18 -19.20
C LEU A 148 31.43 -34.45 -18.37
N VAL A 149 31.19 -34.22 -17.11
CA VAL A 149 32.15 -33.54 -16.19
C VAL A 149 33.38 -34.38 -15.94
N ASP A 150 33.20 -35.72 -15.77
CA ASP A 150 34.33 -36.66 -15.58
C ASP A 150 35.18 -36.88 -16.85
N ARG A 151 34.62 -36.69 -18.02
CA ARG A 151 35.38 -36.67 -19.29
C ARG A 151 36.25 -35.44 -19.42
N ILE A 152 35.73 -34.26 -19.09
CA ILE A 152 36.45 -32.98 -19.17
C ILE A 152 37.56 -32.94 -18.10
N ALA A 153 37.30 -33.42 -16.85
CA ALA A 153 38.32 -33.46 -15.80
C ALA A 153 39.47 -34.39 -16.13
N ARG A 154 39.23 -35.54 -16.81
CA ARG A 154 40.28 -36.45 -17.26
C ARG A 154 41.14 -35.87 -18.38
N THR A 155 40.54 -35.10 -19.31
CA THR A 155 41.29 -34.47 -20.41
C THR A 155 42.15 -33.29 -19.90
N LEU A 156 41.69 -32.54 -18.90
CA LEU A 156 42.45 -31.44 -18.30
C LEU A 156 43.63 -31.93 -17.43
N LYS A 157 43.46 -33.09 -16.79
CA LYS A 157 44.54 -33.67 -15.98
C LYS A 157 45.68 -34.25 -16.85
N ALA A 158 45.37 -34.74 -18.04
CA ALA A 158 46.39 -35.20 -19.02
C ALA A 158 47.21 -34.03 -19.60
N SER A 159 46.54 -32.91 -19.87
CA SER A 159 47.22 -31.71 -20.43
C SER A 159 48.13 -31.00 -19.39
N TRP A 160 47.86 -31.16 -18.10
CA TRP A 160 48.63 -30.50 -17.03
C TRP A 160 49.95 -31.24 -16.71
N THR A 161 50.00 -32.57 -16.89
CA THR A 161 51.18 -33.38 -16.75
C THR A 161 52.16 -33.22 -17.92
N GLU A 162 51.67 -32.87 -19.10
CA GLU A 162 52.52 -32.56 -20.27
C GLU A 162 53.18 -31.18 -20.17
N ALA A 163 52.53 -30.18 -19.54
CA ALA A 163 53.07 -28.84 -19.37
C ALA A 163 54.19 -28.71 -18.34
N GLN A 164 54.35 -29.68 -17.43
CA GLN A 164 55.44 -29.69 -16.41
C GLN A 164 56.76 -30.25 -16.97
N SER A 165 56.81 -30.81 -18.17
CA SER A 165 58.04 -31.39 -18.78
C SER A 165 58.82 -30.38 -19.65
N TRP A 166 58.37 -29.16 -19.86
CA TRP A 166 59.04 -28.17 -20.67
C TRP A 166 59.71 -27.10 -19.80
N GLY A 167 60.96 -27.43 -19.42
CA GLY A 167 61.84 -26.50 -18.73
C GLY A 167 62.47 -25.48 -19.69
N ALA A 168 62.52 -24.27 -19.20
CA ALA A 168 63.42 -23.13 -19.52
C ALA A 168 63.84 -22.86 -20.99
N GLY A 169 63.32 -21.80 -21.58
CA GLY A 169 63.98 -21.07 -22.67
C GLY A 169 63.26 -21.14 -24.01
N GLY A 170 62.11 -20.52 -24.15
CA GLY A 170 61.50 -20.35 -25.46
C GLY A 170 60.51 -19.16 -25.49
N LYS A 171 60.54 -18.36 -26.53
CA LYS A 171 59.62 -17.24 -26.81
C LYS A 171 58.18 -17.76 -26.76
N VAL A 172 57.38 -17.17 -25.88
CA VAL A 172 55.93 -17.50 -25.78
C VAL A 172 55.26 -17.24 -27.10
N ASP A 173 54.74 -18.29 -27.75
CA ASP A 173 54.08 -18.21 -29.05
C ASP A 173 52.74 -17.50 -28.83
N ARG A 174 52.43 -16.47 -29.65
CA ARG A 174 51.20 -15.66 -29.60
C ARG A 174 49.94 -16.50 -29.68
N ARG A 175 50.00 -17.73 -30.22
CA ARG A 175 48.91 -18.70 -30.30
C ARG A 175 48.55 -19.28 -28.91
N TRP A 176 49.54 -19.39 -28.02
CA TRP A 176 49.34 -19.88 -26.66
C TRP A 176 48.62 -18.86 -25.78
N LEU A 177 48.94 -17.57 -25.93
CA LEU A 177 48.25 -16.46 -25.29
C LEU A 177 46.79 -16.36 -25.74
N VAL A 178 46.46 -16.62 -26.99
CA VAL A 178 45.11 -16.68 -27.51
C VAL A 178 44.36 -17.88 -26.92
N GLY A 179 45.00 -19.06 -26.80
CA GLY A 179 44.41 -20.25 -26.19
C GLY A 179 44.07 -20.04 -24.72
N VAL A 180 45.00 -19.44 -23.95
CA VAL A 180 44.73 -19.07 -22.55
C VAL A 180 43.64 -18.01 -22.41
N GLY A 181 43.63 -17.02 -23.32
CA GLY A 181 42.59 -16.00 -23.36
C GLY A 181 41.19 -16.57 -23.65
N VAL A 182 41.08 -17.51 -24.59
CA VAL A 182 39.85 -18.23 -24.91
C VAL A 182 39.42 -19.11 -23.71
N LEU A 183 40.37 -19.77 -23.04
CA LEU A 183 40.06 -20.60 -21.85
C LEU A 183 39.57 -19.74 -20.66
N VAL A 184 40.19 -18.59 -20.42
CA VAL A 184 39.75 -17.64 -19.38
C VAL A 184 38.38 -17.03 -19.75
N ALA A 185 38.16 -16.70 -21.01
CA ALA A 185 36.86 -16.21 -21.50
C ALA A 185 35.77 -17.30 -21.36
N ALA A 186 36.10 -18.57 -21.67
CA ALA A 186 35.20 -19.70 -21.50
C ALA A 186 34.91 -19.97 -19.99
N LEU A 187 35.89 -19.87 -19.11
CA LEU A 187 35.73 -20.00 -17.65
C LEU A 187 34.92 -18.82 -17.07
N LEU A 188 35.12 -17.61 -17.61
CA LEU A 188 34.32 -16.46 -17.24
C LEU A 188 32.86 -16.57 -17.77
N LEU A 189 32.70 -17.11 -18.96
CA LEU A 189 31.38 -17.39 -19.55
C LEU A 189 30.66 -18.52 -18.77
N ILE A 190 31.39 -19.57 -18.40
CA ILE A 190 30.86 -20.63 -17.53
C ILE A 190 30.49 -20.04 -16.16
N ARG A 191 31.27 -19.15 -15.57
CA ARG A 191 30.96 -18.48 -14.33
C ARG A 191 29.83 -17.46 -14.45
N PHE A 192 29.61 -16.92 -15.63
CA PHE A 192 28.47 -16.04 -15.94
C PHE A 192 27.16 -16.82 -16.18
N VAL A 193 27.27 -18.01 -16.78
CA VAL A 193 26.14 -18.92 -17.01
C VAL A 193 25.84 -19.78 -15.79
N THR A 194 26.88 -20.15 -15.01
CA THR A 194 26.80 -20.78 -13.69
C THR A 194 27.21 -19.76 -12.61
N GLY A 195 26.75 -18.50 -12.69
CA GLY A 195 26.83 -17.57 -11.57
C GLY A 195 26.49 -18.31 -10.29
N PRO A 196 26.97 -17.89 -9.10
CA PRO A 196 26.57 -18.58 -7.89
C PRO A 196 25.06 -18.65 -7.97
N GLY A 197 24.58 -19.84 -8.29
CA GLY A 197 23.15 -20.15 -8.20
C GLY A 197 22.82 -19.62 -6.84
N GLY A 198 21.84 -18.72 -6.77
CA GLY A 198 21.28 -18.42 -5.48
C GLY A 198 21.21 -19.78 -4.78
N GLU A 199 21.74 -19.87 -3.58
CA GLU A 199 21.56 -21.03 -2.75
C GLU A 199 20.14 -21.47 -3.02
N ASP A 200 19.96 -22.60 -3.69
CA ASP A 200 18.66 -23.24 -3.76
C ASP A 200 18.27 -23.40 -2.30
N ASP A 201 17.33 -22.58 -1.86
CA ASP A 201 16.74 -22.59 -0.53
C ASP A 201 15.90 -23.88 -0.42
N THR A 202 16.55 -25.02 -0.69
CA THR A 202 15.96 -26.36 -0.62
C THR A 202 15.72 -26.80 0.83
N ASP A 203 16.21 -26.02 1.80
CA ASP A 203 15.89 -26.14 3.22
C ASP A 203 14.89 -25.06 3.71
N ALA A 204 14.26 -24.31 2.81
CA ALA A 204 13.20 -23.38 3.20
C ALA A 204 12.03 -24.20 3.76
N GLU A 205 11.79 -24.07 5.06
CA GLU A 205 10.57 -24.61 5.67
C GLU A 205 9.35 -24.21 4.83
N PRO A 206 8.42 -25.14 4.55
CA PRO A 206 7.21 -24.82 3.80
C PRO A 206 6.47 -23.69 4.53
N PRO A 207 5.85 -22.75 3.80
CA PRO A 207 5.15 -21.63 4.40
C PRO A 207 4.10 -22.13 5.39
N THR A 208 4.08 -21.54 6.59
CA THR A 208 3.09 -21.88 7.62
C THR A 208 1.71 -21.55 7.09
N PRO A 209 0.76 -22.51 7.04
CA PRO A 209 -0.58 -22.24 6.54
C PRO A 209 -1.30 -21.29 7.50
N ALA A 210 -1.83 -20.20 6.97
CA ALA A 210 -2.72 -19.31 7.69
C ALA A 210 -4.13 -19.90 7.75
N ILE A 211 -4.78 -19.81 8.89
CA ILE A 211 -6.14 -20.29 9.11
C ILE A 211 -7.03 -19.06 9.32
N PRO A 212 -8.16 -18.90 8.58
CA PRO A 212 -9.09 -17.82 8.88
C PRO A 212 -9.75 -18.04 10.24
N LEU A 213 -9.66 -17.03 11.11
CA LEU A 213 -10.43 -16.99 12.36
C LEU A 213 -11.82 -16.43 12.14
N THR A 214 -11.97 -15.53 11.19
CA THR A 214 -13.22 -14.88 10.81
C THR A 214 -13.37 -14.94 9.29
N SER A 215 -14.60 -14.79 8.80
CA SER A 215 -14.94 -14.68 7.38
C SER A 215 -16.33 -14.07 7.25
N PHE A 216 -16.56 -12.94 7.94
CA PHE A 216 -17.84 -12.26 7.89
C PHE A 216 -17.89 -11.26 6.73
N PRO A 217 -19.07 -10.99 6.15
CA PRO A 217 -19.21 -9.99 5.11
C PRO A 217 -18.77 -8.59 5.59
N GLY A 218 -17.88 -7.93 4.85
CA GLY A 218 -17.39 -6.58 5.15
C GLY A 218 -15.93 -6.56 5.58
N GLU A 219 -15.61 -5.68 6.50
CA GLU A 219 -14.22 -5.43 6.88
C GLU A 219 -14.00 -5.69 8.38
N GLU A 220 -13.02 -6.53 8.69
CA GLU A 220 -12.56 -6.87 10.02
C GLU A 220 -11.17 -6.28 10.26
N PHE A 221 -11.02 -5.53 11.36
CA PHE A 221 -9.81 -4.76 11.62
C PHE A 221 -9.25 -5.00 13.01
N ASP A 222 -8.00 -4.60 13.21
CA ASP A 222 -7.37 -4.43 14.52
C ASP A 222 -7.54 -5.64 15.44
N PRO A 223 -7.20 -6.88 15.01
CA PRO A 223 -7.35 -8.02 15.88
C PRO A 223 -6.42 -7.93 17.09
N ALA A 224 -6.90 -8.33 18.26
CA ALA A 224 -6.09 -8.50 19.45
C ALA A 224 -6.39 -9.87 20.10
N LEU A 225 -5.37 -10.70 20.24
CA LEU A 225 -5.46 -11.99 20.90
C LEU A 225 -5.53 -11.84 22.43
N SER A 226 -6.37 -12.62 23.09
CA SER A 226 -6.33 -12.75 24.55
C SER A 226 -5.02 -13.40 25.00
N SER A 227 -4.61 -13.18 26.24
CA SER A 227 -3.38 -13.75 26.81
C SER A 227 -3.30 -15.30 26.73
N SER A 228 -4.45 -15.98 26.60
CA SER A 228 -4.51 -17.42 26.37
C SER A 228 -4.40 -17.83 24.89
N GLY A 229 -4.53 -16.88 23.96
CA GLY A 229 -4.61 -17.13 22.52
C GLY A 229 -5.85 -17.88 22.06
N ARG A 230 -6.89 -18.00 22.92
CA ARG A 230 -8.14 -18.71 22.62
C ARG A 230 -9.27 -17.80 22.16
N GLN A 231 -9.15 -16.50 22.39
CA GLN A 231 -10.14 -15.49 22.02
C GLN A 231 -9.45 -14.40 21.21
N VAL A 232 -10.18 -13.82 20.29
CA VAL A 232 -9.78 -12.63 19.54
C VAL A 232 -10.87 -11.56 19.71
N VAL A 233 -10.47 -10.34 19.98
CA VAL A 233 -11.32 -9.16 19.81
C VAL A 233 -10.90 -8.44 18.54
N PHE A 234 -11.85 -7.91 17.82
CA PHE A 234 -11.62 -7.19 16.57
C PHE A 234 -12.70 -6.14 16.34
N ALA A 235 -12.42 -5.16 15.52
CA ALA A 235 -13.41 -4.23 15.03
C ALA A 235 -14.00 -4.78 13.74
N TRP A 236 -15.32 -4.77 13.61
CA TRP A 236 -16.01 -5.25 12.41
C TRP A 236 -17.02 -4.22 11.90
N ARG A 237 -16.93 -3.94 10.61
CA ARG A 237 -17.88 -3.16 9.84
C ARG A 237 -18.55 -4.06 8.82
N ASN A 238 -19.81 -4.40 9.05
CA ASN A 238 -20.60 -5.14 8.06
C ASN A 238 -20.70 -4.33 6.76
N ALA A 239 -20.72 -5.01 5.62
CA ALA A 239 -20.78 -4.41 4.28
C ALA A 239 -21.92 -3.38 4.11
N ASP A 240 -23.05 -3.60 4.78
CA ASP A 240 -24.24 -2.74 4.72
C ASP A 240 -24.28 -1.66 5.84
N SER A 241 -23.25 -1.58 6.68
CA SER A 241 -23.25 -0.71 7.87
C SER A 241 -22.33 0.49 7.71
N LEU A 242 -22.82 1.66 8.12
CA LEU A 242 -21.98 2.86 8.32
C LEU A 242 -21.20 2.82 9.64
N TYR A 243 -21.58 1.92 10.54
CA TYR A 243 -21.00 1.80 11.88
C TYR A 243 -19.99 0.64 11.93
N GLN A 244 -19.05 0.77 12.84
CA GLN A 244 -18.01 -0.21 13.09
C GLN A 244 -17.98 -0.46 14.59
N ASN A 245 -18.10 -1.72 14.99
CA ASN A 245 -18.24 -2.09 16.40
C ASN A 245 -17.18 -3.10 16.82
N ILE A 246 -16.97 -3.23 18.13
CA ILE A 246 -16.03 -4.20 18.71
C ILE A 246 -16.76 -5.51 18.97
N TYR A 247 -16.17 -6.59 18.49
CA TYR A 247 -16.64 -7.96 18.66
C TYR A 247 -15.59 -8.82 19.33
N LEU A 248 -16.06 -9.84 20.02
CA LEU A 248 -15.24 -10.90 20.60
C LEU A 248 -15.63 -12.23 19.99
N MET A 249 -14.66 -13.00 19.53
CA MET A 249 -14.86 -14.34 19.03
C MET A 249 -14.00 -15.35 19.79
N GLN A 250 -14.58 -16.48 20.16
CA GLN A 250 -13.84 -17.64 20.61
C GLN A 250 -13.44 -18.46 19.39
N ARG A 251 -12.25 -19.03 19.41
CA ARG A 251 -11.66 -19.74 18.27
C ARG A 251 -12.56 -20.82 17.63
N GLU A 252 -13.42 -21.45 18.44
CA GLU A 252 -14.29 -22.53 17.97
C GLU A 252 -15.77 -22.09 17.86
N ALA A 253 -16.04 -20.79 18.05
CA ALA A 253 -17.39 -20.26 17.98
C ALA A 253 -17.77 -19.90 16.53
N GLU A 254 -19.03 -20.14 16.16
CA GLU A 254 -19.56 -19.74 14.85
C GLU A 254 -20.01 -18.28 14.80
N GLN A 255 -20.32 -17.68 15.94
CA GLN A 255 -20.83 -16.32 16.02
C GLN A 255 -20.02 -15.48 17.02
N PRO A 256 -19.68 -14.22 16.66
CA PRO A 256 -19.01 -13.32 17.55
C PRO A 256 -19.97 -12.67 18.55
N LEU A 257 -19.48 -12.36 19.73
CA LEU A 257 -20.20 -11.57 20.74
C LEU A 257 -19.92 -10.09 20.50
N GLN A 258 -20.95 -9.29 20.25
CA GLN A 258 -20.82 -7.84 20.16
C GLN A 258 -20.57 -7.25 21.55
N LEU A 259 -19.53 -6.42 21.67
CA LEU A 259 -19.14 -5.77 22.92
C LEU A 259 -19.52 -4.29 22.98
N SER A 260 -19.68 -3.63 21.83
CA SER A 260 -19.97 -2.19 21.74
C SER A 260 -21.29 -1.88 21.05
N GLU A 261 -21.78 -0.65 21.16
CA GLU A 261 -23.11 -0.22 20.69
C GLU A 261 -23.15 0.02 19.17
N ASP A 262 -24.32 -0.18 18.54
CA ASP A 262 -24.52 -0.19 17.09
C ASP A 262 -24.45 1.19 16.39
N THR A 263 -24.38 2.28 17.14
CA THR A 263 -24.51 3.65 16.58
C THR A 263 -23.21 4.46 16.61
N THR A 264 -22.09 3.79 16.83
CA THR A 264 -20.77 4.41 16.98
C THR A 264 -19.76 3.82 15.99
N VAL A 265 -18.65 4.47 15.87
CA VAL A 265 -17.49 3.94 15.15
C VAL A 265 -16.41 3.64 16.17
N ASP A 266 -16.14 2.35 16.36
CA ASP A 266 -15.22 1.84 17.35
C ASP A 266 -14.06 1.10 16.68
N TRP A 267 -12.80 1.30 17.15
CA TRP A 267 -11.61 0.67 16.58
C TRP A 267 -10.52 0.46 17.62
N SER A 268 -9.44 -0.21 17.21
CA SER A 268 -8.23 -0.45 17.99
C SER A 268 -8.51 -1.09 19.35
N PRO A 269 -9.16 -2.26 19.42
CA PRO A 269 -9.41 -2.94 20.68
C PRO A 269 -8.12 -3.45 21.32
N ALA A 270 -8.00 -3.36 22.64
CA ALA A 270 -6.87 -3.84 23.41
C ALA A 270 -7.34 -4.56 24.68
N TRP A 271 -6.82 -5.78 24.90
CA TRP A 271 -7.12 -6.56 26.09
C TRP A 271 -6.45 -6.00 27.35
N SER A 272 -7.19 -6.01 28.46
CA SER A 272 -6.56 -5.89 29.77
C SER A 272 -5.66 -7.11 30.05
N PRO A 273 -4.56 -6.98 30.82
CA PRO A 273 -3.64 -8.09 31.11
C PRO A 273 -4.32 -9.31 31.74
N GLN A 274 -5.37 -9.07 32.54
CA GLN A 274 -6.15 -10.12 33.19
C GLN A 274 -7.24 -10.71 32.28
N GLY A 275 -7.44 -10.22 31.06
CA GLY A 275 -8.46 -10.71 30.13
C GLY A 275 -9.91 -10.38 30.53
N ARG A 276 -10.14 -9.47 31.50
CA ARG A 276 -11.48 -9.16 32.04
C ARG A 276 -12.14 -7.98 31.30
N HIS A 277 -11.37 -7.13 30.64
CA HIS A 277 -11.84 -5.93 29.96
C HIS A 277 -11.19 -5.76 28.62
N VAL A 278 -11.86 -5.03 27.75
CA VAL A 278 -11.37 -4.57 26.46
C VAL A 278 -11.45 -3.05 26.42
N ALA A 279 -10.33 -2.37 26.17
CA ALA A 279 -10.31 -0.95 25.87
C ALA A 279 -10.38 -0.76 24.36
N TYR A 280 -10.99 0.32 23.90
CA TYR A 280 -11.07 0.66 22.47
C TYR A 280 -11.25 2.17 22.26
N ALA A 281 -10.88 2.64 21.07
CA ALA A 281 -11.18 4.00 20.64
C ALA A 281 -12.59 4.06 20.07
N ARG A 282 -13.26 5.20 20.28
CA ARG A 282 -14.64 5.43 19.86
C ARG A 282 -14.78 6.83 19.27
N GLU A 283 -15.56 6.96 18.23
CA GLU A 283 -16.12 8.22 17.77
C GLU A 283 -17.62 8.24 18.04
N ALA A 284 -18.03 9.15 18.92
CA ALA A 284 -19.44 9.36 19.28
C ALA A 284 -19.70 10.87 19.33
N ASP A 285 -20.82 11.32 18.78
CA ASP A 285 -21.25 12.73 18.77
C ASP A 285 -20.16 13.71 18.26
N GLY A 286 -19.26 13.22 17.38
CA GLY A 286 -18.17 14.01 16.84
C GLY A 286 -16.98 14.21 17.75
N GLU A 287 -16.91 13.49 18.84
CA GLU A 287 -15.79 13.45 19.77
C GLU A 287 -15.10 12.09 19.74
N HIS A 288 -13.78 12.10 19.89
CA HIS A 288 -13.03 10.87 20.08
C HIS A 288 -12.89 10.55 21.55
N GLN A 289 -13.15 9.29 21.89
CA GLN A 289 -13.18 8.80 23.27
C GLN A 289 -12.34 7.53 23.39
N VAL A 290 -11.83 7.29 24.58
CA VAL A 290 -11.29 6.00 25.02
C VAL A 290 -12.33 5.35 25.92
N SER A 291 -12.76 4.14 25.57
CA SER A 291 -13.80 3.40 26.25
C SER A 291 -13.29 2.05 26.75
N ILE A 292 -13.86 1.57 27.85
CA ILE A 292 -13.57 0.23 28.41
C ILE A 292 -14.88 -0.51 28.61
N VAL A 293 -14.92 -1.78 28.20
CA VAL A 293 -16.08 -2.68 28.37
C VAL A 293 -15.61 -4.02 28.97
N PRO A 294 -16.44 -4.70 29.80
CA PRO A 294 -16.15 -6.06 30.25
C PRO A 294 -16.08 -7.03 29.05
N SER A 295 -15.15 -7.98 29.07
CA SER A 295 -14.98 -8.96 27.98
C SER A 295 -16.17 -9.92 27.79
N ILE A 296 -17.07 -9.98 28.76
CA ILE A 296 -18.33 -10.76 28.68
C ILE A 296 -19.53 -9.91 28.22
N GLY A 297 -19.27 -8.68 27.75
CA GLY A 297 -20.31 -7.69 27.46
C GLY A 297 -20.79 -6.95 28.70
N GLY A 298 -21.56 -5.90 28.49
CA GLY A 298 -22.14 -5.09 29.57
C GLY A 298 -21.92 -3.59 29.34
N ARG A 299 -22.00 -2.82 30.44
CA ARG A 299 -21.96 -1.36 30.38
C ARG A 299 -20.56 -0.86 30.02
N THR A 300 -20.46 -0.10 28.95
CA THR A 300 -19.26 0.65 28.57
C THR A 300 -18.99 1.82 29.51
N ARG A 301 -17.72 2.05 29.85
CA ARG A 301 -17.25 3.19 30.62
C ARG A 301 -16.31 4.02 29.78
N VAL A 302 -16.61 5.28 29.51
CA VAL A 302 -15.71 6.26 28.92
C VAL A 302 -14.64 6.62 29.96
N VAL A 303 -13.38 6.54 29.62
CA VAL A 303 -12.23 6.82 30.50
C VAL A 303 -11.44 8.06 30.07
N ALA A 304 -11.61 8.53 28.84
CA ALA A 304 -11.11 9.81 28.37
C ALA A 304 -11.97 10.30 27.22
N SER A 305 -12.19 11.61 27.12
CA SER A 305 -12.79 12.28 25.96
C SER A 305 -11.80 13.31 25.41
N MET A 306 -11.69 13.37 24.08
CA MET A 306 -10.78 14.27 23.38
C MET A 306 -11.56 15.08 22.33
N PRO A 307 -12.28 16.11 22.74
CA PRO A 307 -12.94 17.00 21.80
C PRO A 307 -11.87 17.65 20.90
N ASP A 308 -12.19 17.75 19.61
CA ASP A 308 -11.32 18.36 18.58
C ASP A 308 -9.96 17.66 18.32
N ARG A 309 -9.67 16.49 18.90
CA ARG A 309 -8.44 15.73 18.67
C ARG A 309 -8.74 14.30 18.29
N ARG A 310 -8.08 13.80 17.23
CA ARG A 310 -8.26 12.43 16.77
C ARG A 310 -7.43 11.45 17.59
N ILE A 311 -8.03 10.29 17.92
CA ILE A 311 -7.32 9.12 18.43
C ILE A 311 -7.09 8.17 17.26
N HIS A 312 -5.87 7.68 17.10
CA HIS A 312 -5.54 6.71 16.06
C HIS A 312 -5.58 5.27 16.59
N SER A 313 -4.93 5.00 17.71
CA SER A 313 -4.80 3.63 18.24
C SER A 313 -4.50 3.62 19.73
N ILE A 314 -4.79 2.47 20.36
CA ILE A 314 -4.67 2.24 21.79
C ILE A 314 -3.89 0.94 22.02
N ALA A 315 -3.09 0.89 23.09
CA ALA A 315 -2.50 -0.33 23.61
C ALA A 315 -2.64 -0.38 25.13
N TRP A 316 -2.91 -1.54 25.68
CA TRP A 316 -2.96 -1.75 27.13
C TRP A 316 -1.59 -2.20 27.64
N SER A 317 -1.12 -1.60 28.75
CA SER A 317 0.11 -2.03 29.41
C SER A 317 -0.05 -3.45 29.99
N PRO A 318 0.99 -4.31 29.91
CA PRO A 318 0.96 -5.63 30.54
C PRO A 318 1.02 -5.59 32.08
N ASP A 319 1.19 -4.41 32.69
CA ASP A 319 1.17 -4.25 34.13
C ASP A 319 -0.20 -4.65 34.71
N THR A 320 -0.21 -5.65 35.56
CA THR A 320 -1.44 -6.16 36.17
C THR A 320 -1.93 -5.34 37.38
N LEU A 321 -1.07 -4.51 37.91
CA LEU A 321 -1.36 -3.70 39.11
C LEU A 321 -1.98 -2.34 38.78
N ASN A 322 -1.53 -1.75 37.68
CA ASN A 322 -1.98 -0.43 37.29
C ASN A 322 -2.65 -0.46 35.90
N THR A 323 -3.82 0.13 35.78
CA THR A 323 -4.45 0.35 34.47
C THR A 323 -3.76 1.50 33.78
N THR A 324 -2.93 1.16 32.78
CA THR A 324 -2.23 2.15 31.95
C THR A 324 -2.51 1.85 30.48
N LEU A 325 -2.92 2.86 29.73
CA LEU A 325 -3.16 2.77 28.28
C LEU A 325 -2.17 3.70 27.56
N ALA A 326 -1.46 3.18 26.58
CA ALA A 326 -0.76 4.02 25.61
C ALA A 326 -1.77 4.39 24.50
N ILE A 327 -1.85 5.67 24.19
CA ILE A 327 -2.68 6.17 23.10
C ILE A 327 -1.84 6.93 22.09
N SER A 328 -2.15 6.72 20.84
CA SER A 328 -1.71 7.57 19.73
C SER A 328 -2.83 8.54 19.39
N ALA A 329 -2.61 9.82 19.62
CA ALA A 329 -3.61 10.86 19.38
C ALA A 329 -2.96 12.16 18.93
N GLU A 330 -3.74 13.01 18.27
CA GLU A 330 -3.32 14.38 17.97
C GLU A 330 -3.01 15.11 19.28
N GLN A 331 -1.83 15.72 19.34
CA GLN A 331 -1.45 16.50 20.55
C GLN A 331 -2.18 17.85 20.60
N ARG A 332 -2.55 18.37 19.45
CA ARG A 332 -3.42 19.53 19.22
C ARG A 332 -4.24 19.27 17.96
N PRO A 333 -5.39 19.93 17.78
CA PRO A 333 -6.17 19.80 16.55
C PRO A 333 -5.31 19.98 15.29
N HIS A 334 -5.45 19.06 14.33
CA HIS A 334 -4.72 19.05 13.05
C HIS A 334 -3.18 19.05 13.19
N ARG A 335 -2.64 18.41 14.21
CA ARG A 335 -1.19 18.24 14.42
C ARG A 335 -0.80 16.76 14.35
N ALA A 336 0.50 16.54 14.21
CA ALA A 336 1.06 15.19 14.22
C ALA A 336 0.58 14.36 15.42
N LEU A 337 0.32 13.09 15.19
CA LEU A 337 -0.01 12.13 16.23
C LEU A 337 1.19 11.98 17.17
N GLY A 338 0.94 11.99 18.49
CA GLY A 338 1.95 11.71 19.50
C GLY A 338 1.48 10.64 20.45
N LEU A 339 2.40 10.02 21.17
CA LEU A 339 2.09 9.00 22.17
C LEU A 339 1.94 9.64 23.55
N SER A 340 0.88 9.23 24.24
CA SER A 340 0.63 9.57 25.65
C SER A 340 0.21 8.35 26.43
N LEU A 341 0.57 8.28 27.69
CA LEU A 341 0.01 7.31 28.63
C LEU A 341 -1.18 7.92 29.34
N LEU A 342 -2.29 7.20 29.34
CA LEU A 342 -3.47 7.50 30.14
C LEU A 342 -3.47 6.62 31.39
N PHE A 343 -3.86 7.21 32.50
CA PHE A 343 -4.04 6.53 33.77
C PHE A 343 -5.51 6.65 34.22
N PRO A 344 -6.42 5.77 33.77
CA PRO A 344 -7.85 5.90 33.94
C PRO A 344 -8.31 5.95 35.40
N ASN A 345 -7.48 5.45 36.32
CA ASN A 345 -7.79 5.44 37.75
C ASN A 345 -7.47 6.78 38.46
N SER A 346 -6.62 7.60 37.88
CA SER A 346 -6.18 8.89 38.41
C SER A 346 -6.61 10.08 37.55
N ASP A 347 -7.34 9.82 36.45
CA ASP A 347 -7.79 10.83 35.49
C ASP A 347 -6.65 11.74 35.02
N SER A 348 -5.49 11.12 34.75
CA SER A 348 -4.27 11.81 34.34
C SER A 348 -3.68 11.23 33.08
N ALA A 349 -2.91 12.05 32.38
CA ALA A 349 -2.19 11.65 31.17
C ALA A 349 -0.76 12.19 31.17
N ARG A 350 0.17 11.44 30.56
CA ARG A 350 1.56 11.84 30.41
C ARG A 350 1.99 11.65 28.95
N THR A 351 2.48 12.70 28.32
CA THR A 351 3.07 12.64 26.97
C THR A 351 4.38 11.86 27.00
N ILE A 352 4.54 10.93 26.07
CA ILE A 352 5.73 10.08 25.92
C ILE A 352 6.57 10.55 24.73
N THR A 353 5.92 10.90 23.61
CA THR A 353 6.64 11.36 22.42
C THR A 353 6.07 12.69 21.92
N ALA A 354 6.95 13.49 21.32
CA ALA A 354 6.61 14.73 20.64
C ALA A 354 7.24 14.69 19.24
N PRO A 355 6.59 14.07 18.26
CA PRO A 355 7.14 13.98 16.93
C PRO A 355 7.23 15.36 16.27
N PRO A 356 8.07 15.53 15.24
CA PRO A 356 8.14 16.78 14.50
C PRO A 356 6.77 17.20 13.95
N LEU A 357 6.45 18.47 14.02
CA LEU A 357 5.15 19.03 13.63
C LEU A 357 4.76 18.75 12.16
N TRP A 358 5.75 18.48 11.33
CA TRP A 358 5.61 18.19 9.90
C TRP A 358 5.51 16.69 9.56
N SER A 359 5.47 15.83 10.57
CA SER A 359 5.34 14.39 10.40
C SER A 359 3.87 13.96 10.46
N THR A 360 3.55 12.79 9.91
CA THR A 360 2.25 12.14 10.16
C THR A 360 2.13 11.67 11.60
N GLY A 361 3.27 11.62 12.31
CA GLY A 361 3.35 11.38 13.75
C GLY A 361 3.61 9.93 14.13
N ASP A 362 3.36 9.65 15.39
CA ASP A 362 3.61 8.38 16.06
C ASP A 362 2.30 7.62 16.22
N ARG A 363 2.23 6.39 15.72
CA ARG A 363 1.02 5.58 15.70
C ARG A 363 1.28 4.10 16.02
N SER A 364 0.20 3.35 16.27
CA SER A 364 0.23 1.92 16.56
C SER A 364 1.18 1.55 17.71
N PRO A 365 1.07 2.19 18.91
CA PRO A 365 1.90 1.83 20.04
C PRO A 365 1.62 0.39 20.49
N VAL A 366 2.67 -0.34 20.88
CA VAL A 366 2.56 -1.65 21.54
C VAL A 366 3.61 -1.75 22.64
N PHE A 367 3.20 -2.22 23.82
CA PHE A 367 4.11 -2.46 24.93
C PHE A 367 4.93 -3.73 24.72
N SER A 368 6.20 -3.70 25.14
CA SER A 368 6.99 -4.93 25.31
C SER A 368 6.34 -5.84 26.36
N PRO A 369 6.57 -7.16 26.33
CA PRO A 369 5.96 -8.10 27.26
C PRO A 369 6.24 -7.79 28.74
N ASP A 370 7.37 -7.18 29.04
CA ASP A 370 7.77 -6.73 30.37
C ASP A 370 7.24 -5.32 30.73
N GLY A 371 6.58 -4.62 29.79
CA GLY A 371 6.04 -3.26 29.96
C GLY A 371 7.08 -2.15 30.01
N SER A 372 8.37 -2.45 29.88
CA SER A 372 9.45 -1.45 30.02
C SER A 372 9.62 -0.55 28.82
N ARG A 373 9.21 -1.00 27.62
CA ARG A 373 9.37 -0.31 26.35
C ARG A 373 8.03 -0.22 25.59
N ILE A 374 7.93 0.76 24.69
CA ILE A 374 6.83 0.90 23.74
C ILE A 374 7.44 0.96 22.36
N ALA A 375 7.07 0.02 21.48
CA ALA A 375 7.35 0.10 20.05
C ALA A 375 6.20 0.84 19.36
N PHE A 376 6.51 1.59 18.31
CA PHE A 376 5.53 2.35 17.56
C PHE A 376 6.03 2.65 16.15
N VAL A 377 5.11 3.02 15.28
CA VAL A 377 5.40 3.48 13.93
C VAL A 377 5.53 4.99 13.93
N ARG A 378 6.65 5.52 13.46
CA ARG A 378 6.82 6.96 13.21
C ARG A 378 6.78 7.24 11.73
N GLY A 379 5.78 7.98 11.30
CA GLY A 379 5.64 8.44 9.92
C GLY A 379 6.23 9.84 9.75
N ARG A 380 7.05 10.02 8.72
CA ARG A 380 7.56 11.34 8.33
C ARG A 380 6.65 12.03 7.33
N VAL A 381 6.26 11.29 6.31
CA VAL A 381 5.17 11.59 5.37
C VAL A 381 4.49 10.26 5.08
N GLU A 382 3.32 10.31 4.50
CA GLU A 382 2.57 9.12 4.12
C GLU A 382 3.44 8.17 3.27
N GLY A 383 3.48 6.90 3.65
CA GLY A 383 4.27 5.86 2.98
C GLY A 383 5.77 5.90 3.27
N VAL A 384 6.24 6.76 4.18
CA VAL A 384 7.65 6.83 4.62
C VAL A 384 7.70 6.72 6.13
N GLU A 385 7.71 5.49 6.60
CA GLU A 385 7.51 5.13 7.99
C GLU A 385 8.59 4.15 8.44
N ASP A 386 8.89 4.19 9.72
CA ASP A 386 9.85 3.30 10.36
C ASP A 386 9.35 2.90 11.76
N VAL A 387 9.82 1.76 12.22
CA VAL A 387 9.62 1.29 13.59
C VAL A 387 10.59 2.00 14.51
N PHE A 388 10.06 2.49 15.62
CA PHE A 388 10.81 3.11 16.72
C PHE A 388 10.46 2.46 18.05
N VAL A 389 11.36 2.55 19.00
CA VAL A 389 11.19 2.09 20.38
C VAL A 389 11.53 3.21 21.34
N VAL A 390 10.72 3.38 22.40
CA VAL A 390 10.95 4.34 23.47
C VAL A 390 10.73 3.66 24.83
N PRO A 391 11.48 4.01 25.89
CA PRO A 391 11.16 3.55 27.25
C PRO A 391 9.74 3.97 27.65
N SER A 392 8.97 3.10 28.32
CA SER A 392 7.65 3.43 28.81
C SER A 392 7.66 4.56 29.87
N SER A 393 8.81 4.80 30.49
CA SER A 393 9.07 5.95 31.34
C SER A 393 9.23 7.27 30.59
N GLY A 394 9.34 7.24 29.25
CA GLY A 394 9.69 8.38 28.40
C GLY A 394 11.18 8.45 28.11
N GLY A 395 11.57 9.34 27.21
CA GLY A 395 12.96 9.53 26.77
C GLY A 395 13.04 9.70 25.25
N GLU A 396 14.26 9.69 24.71
CA GLU A 396 14.48 9.79 23.27
C GLU A 396 14.17 8.45 22.57
N PRO A 397 13.30 8.45 21.55
CA PRO A 397 12.99 7.27 20.77
C PRO A 397 14.17 6.79 19.92
N SER A 398 14.50 5.51 19.96
CA SER A 398 15.47 4.85 19.10
C SER A 398 14.80 4.28 17.84
N ARG A 399 15.44 4.49 16.67
CA ARG A 399 14.96 3.96 15.39
C ARG A 399 15.40 2.51 15.22
N VAL A 400 14.48 1.61 14.89
CA VAL A 400 14.72 0.18 14.72
C VAL A 400 14.87 -0.19 13.23
N THR A 401 14.00 0.33 12.36
CA THR A 401 14.06 0.08 10.91
C THR A 401 14.49 1.32 10.14
N THR A 402 15.06 1.10 8.94
CA THR A 402 15.52 2.20 8.06
C THR A 402 14.95 2.11 6.66
N ASP A 403 13.92 1.30 6.47
CA ASP A 403 13.36 0.99 5.15
C ASP A 403 12.53 2.13 4.58
N SER A 404 11.98 2.98 5.46
CA SER A 404 11.14 4.12 5.05
C SER A 404 10.00 3.67 4.13
N THR A 405 9.26 2.65 4.56
CA THR A 405 8.15 2.03 3.82
C THR A 405 6.83 2.22 4.55
N THR A 406 5.71 1.90 3.91
CA THR A 406 4.42 1.85 4.60
C THR A 406 4.39 0.69 5.58
N ILE A 407 4.04 0.96 6.84
CA ILE A 407 3.91 -0.03 7.92
C ILE A 407 2.46 -0.03 8.41
N HIS A 408 1.80 -1.17 8.39
CA HIS A 408 0.37 -1.28 8.72
C HIS A 408 0.08 -1.77 10.14
N GLY A 409 1.09 -1.90 10.97
CA GLY A 409 0.97 -2.31 12.36
C GLY A 409 2.18 -3.12 12.81
N LEU A 410 2.28 -3.33 14.13
CA LEU A 410 3.40 -4.05 14.72
C LEU A 410 2.99 -4.75 16.02
N ALA A 411 3.76 -5.77 16.40
CA ALA A 411 3.63 -6.52 17.64
C ALA A 411 5.02 -6.90 18.19
N TRP A 412 5.14 -7.14 19.48
CA TRP A 412 6.34 -7.72 20.06
C TRP A 412 6.29 -9.25 19.99
N SER A 413 7.45 -9.88 19.83
CA SER A 413 7.61 -11.29 20.12
C SER A 413 7.39 -11.55 21.61
N GLN A 414 7.06 -12.80 21.98
CA GLN A 414 6.82 -13.16 23.39
C GLN A 414 8.05 -12.95 24.27
N SER A 415 9.26 -13.11 23.73
CA SER A 415 10.53 -12.87 24.43
C SER A 415 10.81 -11.38 24.65
N GLY A 416 10.24 -10.49 23.84
CA GLY A 416 10.54 -9.07 23.84
C GLY A 416 11.85 -8.69 23.13
N ASP A 417 12.47 -9.62 22.41
CA ASP A 417 13.72 -9.39 21.68
C ASP A 417 13.48 -8.94 20.24
N GLU A 418 12.32 -9.30 19.67
CA GLU A 418 11.99 -8.98 18.30
C GLU A 418 10.68 -8.19 18.18
N ILE A 419 10.56 -7.42 17.11
CA ILE A 419 9.34 -6.75 16.69
C ILE A 419 8.88 -7.35 15.37
N ILE A 420 7.62 -7.78 15.32
CA ILE A 420 6.95 -8.27 14.13
C ILE A 420 6.12 -7.11 13.59
N TYR A 421 6.24 -6.81 12.30
CA TYR A 421 5.51 -5.73 11.67
C TYR A 421 5.05 -6.10 10.26
N SER A 422 3.96 -5.50 9.81
CA SER A 422 3.45 -5.69 8.46
C SER A 422 3.89 -4.54 7.57
N ALA A 423 4.51 -4.85 6.44
CA ALA A 423 5.03 -3.86 5.51
C ALA A 423 5.15 -4.41 4.09
N HIS A 424 5.12 -3.47 3.13
CA HIS A 424 5.52 -3.77 1.76
C HIS A 424 7.01 -3.49 1.61
N ARG A 425 7.84 -4.53 1.50
CA ARG A 425 9.30 -4.42 1.51
C ARG A 425 9.93 -5.26 0.40
N GLY A 426 10.76 -4.63 -0.43
CA GLY A 426 11.44 -5.32 -1.53
C GLY A 426 10.51 -5.87 -2.62
N GLY A 427 9.33 -5.27 -2.81
CA GLY A 427 8.30 -5.77 -3.74
C GLY A 427 7.38 -6.83 -3.14
N VAL A 428 7.58 -7.19 -1.86
CA VAL A 428 6.78 -8.21 -1.17
C VAL A 428 5.97 -7.56 -0.05
N SER A 429 4.65 -7.69 -0.12
CA SER A 429 3.77 -7.41 1.01
C SER A 429 3.81 -8.59 1.98
N GLY A 430 4.05 -8.35 3.26
CA GLY A 430 4.22 -9.46 4.19
C GLY A 430 4.39 -9.04 5.64
N LEU A 431 4.52 -10.05 6.48
CA LEU A 431 4.89 -9.93 7.89
C LEU A 431 6.41 -10.10 8.01
N TRP A 432 7.03 -9.14 8.67
CA TRP A 432 8.49 -9.09 8.84
C TRP A 432 8.85 -9.13 10.31
N ARG A 433 9.99 -9.71 10.66
CA ARG A 433 10.56 -9.64 12.01
C ARG A 433 11.90 -8.91 11.98
N VAL A 434 12.19 -8.18 13.04
CA VAL A 434 13.44 -7.45 13.23
C VAL A 434 13.82 -7.48 14.71
N ASP A 435 15.12 -7.56 15.04
CA ASP A 435 15.59 -7.39 16.42
C ASP A 435 15.17 -6.01 16.95
N ALA A 436 14.71 -5.95 18.18
CA ALA A 436 14.21 -4.72 18.81
C ALA A 436 15.28 -3.61 18.95
N ASN A 437 16.56 -3.96 18.84
CA ASN A 437 17.67 -3.02 18.84
C ASN A 437 18.12 -2.64 17.42
N GLY A 438 17.44 -3.16 16.39
CA GLY A 438 17.72 -2.91 14.97
C GLY A 438 18.51 -4.06 14.33
N GLY A 439 18.53 -4.07 13.02
CA GLY A 439 19.18 -5.11 12.21
C GLY A 439 18.52 -5.28 10.86
N ALA A 440 18.85 -6.33 10.14
CA ALA A 440 18.23 -6.69 8.88
C ALA A 440 16.90 -7.42 9.14
N PRO A 441 15.76 -6.91 8.68
CA PRO A 441 14.49 -7.61 8.81
C PRO A 441 14.45 -8.90 7.97
N SER A 442 13.80 -9.95 8.51
CA SER A 442 13.52 -11.20 7.82
C SER A 442 12.01 -11.40 7.61
N LEU A 443 11.65 -12.03 6.48
CA LEU A 443 10.26 -12.29 6.12
C LEU A 443 9.72 -13.51 6.90
N ILE A 444 8.56 -13.36 7.51
CA ILE A 444 7.76 -14.49 8.02
C ILE A 444 6.95 -15.00 6.84
N ARG A 445 7.28 -16.22 6.37
CA ARG A 445 6.61 -16.84 5.22
C ARG A 445 5.21 -17.30 5.62
N ALA A 446 4.20 -16.50 5.35
CA ALA A 446 2.80 -16.90 5.43
C ALA A 446 2.30 -17.24 4.02
N ALA A 447 1.50 -18.29 3.90
CA ALA A 447 0.98 -18.75 2.62
C ALA A 447 -0.20 -17.87 2.13
N SER A 448 0.09 -16.62 1.71
CA SER A 448 -0.90 -15.82 0.99
C SER A 448 -0.16 -14.75 0.15
N GLU A 449 -0.27 -14.86 -1.16
CA GLU A 449 0.23 -13.88 -2.11
C GLU A 449 -0.87 -12.87 -2.47
N GLY A 450 -0.49 -11.63 -2.78
CA GLY A 450 -1.40 -10.61 -3.33
C GLY A 450 -2.30 -9.88 -2.34
N THR A 451 -2.06 -10.01 -1.03
CA THR A 451 -2.89 -9.37 0.01
C THR A 451 -2.08 -8.41 0.88
N VAL A 452 -2.75 -7.43 1.46
CA VAL A 452 -2.13 -6.53 2.44
C VAL A 452 -2.36 -7.10 3.84
N PHE A 453 -1.27 -7.32 4.56
CA PHE A 453 -1.28 -7.74 5.96
C PHE A 453 -1.38 -6.51 6.85
N ARG A 454 -2.23 -6.53 7.87
CA ARG A 454 -2.42 -5.41 8.81
C ARG A 454 -2.50 -5.88 10.25
N HIS A 455 -2.13 -5.01 11.17
CA HIS A 455 -2.35 -5.12 12.61
C HIS A 455 -1.98 -6.49 13.20
N PRO A 456 -0.71 -6.93 13.10
CA PRO A 456 -0.30 -8.19 13.71
C PRO A 456 -0.40 -8.12 15.23
N THR A 457 -0.80 -9.23 15.85
CA THR A 457 -0.84 -9.43 17.30
C THR A 457 -0.26 -10.80 17.64
N VAL A 458 0.57 -10.87 18.68
CA VAL A 458 1.32 -12.08 19.03
C VAL A 458 1.05 -12.51 20.45
N VAL A 459 0.76 -13.79 20.66
CA VAL A 459 0.65 -14.43 21.98
C VAL A 459 1.28 -15.82 21.92
N GLY A 460 2.35 -16.02 22.64
CA GLY A 460 3.16 -17.24 22.52
C GLY A 460 3.79 -17.35 21.14
N GLN A 461 3.53 -18.48 20.49
CA GLN A 461 3.97 -18.74 19.10
C GLN A 461 2.90 -18.35 18.06
N ARG A 462 1.71 -17.90 18.50
CA ARG A 462 0.59 -17.58 17.63
C ARG A 462 0.64 -16.14 17.21
N LEU A 463 0.36 -15.91 15.94
CA LEU A 463 0.24 -14.56 15.37
C LEU A 463 -1.10 -14.47 14.66
N ALA A 464 -1.95 -13.53 15.09
CA ALA A 464 -3.13 -13.14 14.32
C ALA A 464 -2.88 -11.80 13.62
N TYR A 465 -3.51 -11.63 12.46
CA TYR A 465 -3.40 -10.41 11.66
C TYR A 465 -4.66 -10.24 10.80
N THR A 466 -4.92 -9.04 10.35
CA THR A 466 -5.92 -8.79 9.32
C THR A 466 -5.30 -9.04 7.94
N GLN A 467 -5.92 -9.89 7.15
CA GLN A 467 -5.64 -10.05 5.73
C GLN A 467 -6.65 -9.24 4.95
N GLN A 468 -6.19 -8.23 4.22
CA GLN A 468 -7.06 -7.33 3.49
C GLN A 468 -6.85 -7.48 1.99
N SER A 469 -7.94 -7.66 1.26
CA SER A 469 -8.01 -7.43 -0.17
C SER A 469 -8.73 -6.11 -0.43
N ALA A 470 -8.17 -5.30 -1.30
CA ALA A 470 -8.79 -4.06 -1.72
C ALA A 470 -8.76 -3.99 -3.23
N GLN A 471 -9.89 -3.61 -3.80
CA GLN A 471 -9.99 -3.24 -5.19
C GLN A 471 -10.20 -1.73 -5.26
N SER A 472 -9.37 -1.06 -6.02
CA SER A 472 -9.52 0.37 -6.26
C SER A 472 -9.66 0.65 -7.73
N ASP A 473 -10.57 1.57 -8.04
CA ASP A 473 -10.87 2.02 -9.39
C ASP A 473 -10.50 3.49 -9.57
N ILE A 474 -10.27 3.91 -10.81
CA ILE A 474 -10.11 5.33 -11.11
C ILE A 474 -11.43 5.89 -11.58
N TRP A 475 -11.83 6.95 -10.89
CA TRP A 475 -12.99 7.74 -11.18
C TRP A 475 -12.61 9.11 -11.69
N THR A 476 -13.46 9.68 -12.51
CA THR A 476 -13.38 11.09 -12.92
C THR A 476 -14.50 11.88 -12.31
N LEU A 477 -14.19 13.13 -12.00
CA LEU A 477 -15.11 14.17 -11.57
C LEU A 477 -15.03 15.27 -12.61
N SER A 478 -16.07 15.47 -13.41
CA SER A 478 -16.02 16.41 -14.53
C SER A 478 -17.29 17.27 -14.61
N ARG A 479 -17.16 18.46 -15.18
CA ARG A 479 -18.26 19.35 -15.52
C ARG A 479 -17.99 20.01 -16.86
N ARG A 480 -19.03 20.31 -17.61
CA ARG A 480 -18.90 20.96 -18.93
C ARG A 480 -18.60 22.46 -18.83
N SER A 481 -19.06 23.10 -17.76
CA SER A 481 -18.79 24.50 -17.48
C SER A 481 -18.67 24.77 -15.98
N ARG A 482 -18.06 25.89 -15.61
CA ARG A 482 -17.91 26.31 -14.21
C ARG A 482 -19.21 26.50 -13.43
N TYR A 483 -20.33 26.59 -14.15
CA TYR A 483 -21.68 26.81 -13.57
C TYR A 483 -22.48 25.51 -13.41
N GLU A 484 -21.99 24.39 -13.93
CA GLU A 484 -22.64 23.11 -13.82
C GLU A 484 -22.11 22.30 -12.61
N ALA A 485 -22.96 21.44 -12.07
CA ALA A 485 -22.57 20.50 -11.05
C ALA A 485 -21.59 19.48 -11.63
N PHE A 486 -20.65 19.04 -10.81
CA PHE A 486 -19.75 17.94 -11.17
C PHE A 486 -20.52 16.63 -11.29
N GLN A 487 -20.14 15.85 -12.28
CA GLN A 487 -20.59 14.48 -12.51
C GLN A 487 -19.44 13.52 -12.26
N THR A 488 -19.72 12.42 -11.60
CA THR A 488 -18.74 11.34 -11.34
C THR A 488 -18.94 10.23 -12.36
N SER A 489 -17.85 9.65 -12.82
CA SER A 489 -17.86 8.48 -13.70
C SER A 489 -16.71 7.57 -13.36
N LYS A 490 -16.97 6.27 -13.25
CA LYS A 490 -15.92 5.26 -13.17
C LYS A 490 -15.34 5.07 -14.56
N VAL A 491 -14.02 5.24 -14.72
CA VAL A 491 -13.37 5.23 -16.04
C VAL A 491 -12.35 4.11 -16.17
N VAL A 492 -11.63 3.76 -15.11
CA VAL A 492 -10.74 2.60 -15.10
C VAL A 492 -11.17 1.66 -13.98
N SER A 493 -11.37 0.41 -14.34
CA SER A 493 -11.75 -0.64 -13.39
C SER A 493 -11.08 -1.94 -13.79
N SER A 494 -10.50 -2.62 -12.81
CA SER A 494 -9.97 -3.97 -12.94
C SER A 494 -10.28 -4.75 -11.67
N THR A 495 -9.94 -6.02 -11.65
CA THR A 495 -10.05 -6.84 -10.43
C THR A 495 -8.91 -6.59 -9.44
N GLN A 496 -8.05 -5.63 -9.74
CA GLN A 496 -6.82 -5.31 -9.02
C GLN A 496 -6.83 -3.84 -8.57
N GLU A 497 -5.75 -3.37 -7.98
CA GLU A 497 -5.62 -1.98 -7.56
C GLU A 497 -5.26 -1.05 -8.73
N ASP A 498 -6.14 -0.10 -9.05
CA ASP A 498 -5.88 1.01 -9.96
C ASP A 498 -5.75 2.30 -9.16
N THR A 499 -4.55 2.90 -9.14
CA THR A 499 -4.22 4.00 -8.22
C THR A 499 -3.43 5.14 -8.87
N SER A 500 -3.25 6.23 -8.12
CA SER A 500 -2.37 7.35 -8.49
C SER A 500 -2.63 7.91 -9.89
N PRO A 501 -3.87 8.30 -10.23
CA PRO A 501 -4.17 8.85 -11.55
C PRO A 501 -3.45 10.17 -11.81
N SER A 502 -3.14 10.42 -13.08
CA SER A 502 -2.60 11.68 -13.59
C SER A 502 -3.19 11.98 -14.96
N ILE A 503 -3.75 13.16 -15.13
CA ILE A 503 -4.38 13.60 -16.40
C ILE A 503 -3.30 14.22 -17.29
N SER A 504 -3.31 13.89 -18.59
CA SER A 504 -2.41 14.50 -19.58
C SER A 504 -2.64 16.01 -19.72
N PRO A 505 -1.63 16.79 -20.15
CA PRO A 505 -1.76 18.25 -20.26
C PRO A 505 -2.84 18.72 -21.23
N ASP A 506 -3.18 17.90 -22.22
CA ASP A 506 -4.27 18.17 -23.19
C ASP A 506 -5.64 17.67 -22.70
N GLY A 507 -5.67 16.95 -21.56
CA GLY A 507 -6.90 16.43 -20.95
C GLY A 507 -7.49 15.20 -21.66
N THR A 508 -6.75 14.55 -22.58
CA THR A 508 -7.27 13.45 -23.40
C THR A 508 -6.95 12.07 -22.86
N GLN A 509 -5.91 11.95 -22.01
CA GLN A 509 -5.40 10.67 -21.51
C GLN A 509 -5.24 10.69 -19.99
N LEU A 510 -5.30 9.48 -19.42
CA LEU A 510 -4.97 9.17 -18.04
C LEU A 510 -3.72 8.31 -17.99
N ALA A 511 -2.78 8.63 -17.09
CA ALA A 511 -1.77 7.70 -16.62
C ALA A 511 -2.12 7.28 -15.20
N PHE A 512 -1.85 6.04 -14.84
CA PHE A 512 -2.17 5.48 -13.54
C PHE A 512 -1.23 4.32 -13.21
N ILE A 513 -1.25 3.87 -11.97
CA ILE A 513 -0.52 2.68 -11.51
C ILE A 513 -1.53 1.56 -11.35
N SER A 514 -1.21 0.39 -11.89
CA SER A 514 -2.06 -0.79 -11.79
C SER A 514 -1.23 -2.06 -11.67
N ASP A 515 -1.67 -2.97 -10.84
CA ASP A 515 -1.07 -4.29 -10.68
C ASP A 515 -1.81 -5.40 -11.46
N ARG A 516 -2.65 -5.01 -12.44
CA ARG A 516 -3.39 -5.93 -13.33
C ARG A 516 -2.51 -6.89 -14.14
N SER A 517 -1.23 -6.58 -14.30
CA SER A 517 -0.22 -7.46 -14.92
C SER A 517 0.49 -8.39 -13.93
N GLY A 518 0.00 -8.44 -12.67
CA GLY A 518 0.58 -9.23 -11.58
C GLY A 518 1.53 -8.45 -10.68
N THR A 519 2.05 -7.31 -11.12
CA THR A 519 2.89 -6.41 -10.32
C THR A 519 2.54 -4.96 -10.63
N PRO A 520 2.74 -4.00 -9.69
CA PRO A 520 2.50 -2.59 -9.95
C PRO A 520 3.33 -2.07 -11.13
N GLU A 521 2.65 -1.56 -12.16
CA GLU A 521 3.25 -0.96 -13.35
C GLU A 521 2.56 0.36 -13.71
N VAL A 522 3.21 1.19 -14.51
CA VAL A 522 2.60 2.40 -15.07
C VAL A 522 1.80 2.04 -16.30
N TRP A 523 0.55 2.47 -16.33
CA TRP A 523 -0.39 2.31 -17.43
C TRP A 523 -0.88 3.66 -17.94
N ALA A 524 -1.33 3.71 -19.18
CA ALA A 524 -2.03 4.84 -19.76
C ALA A 524 -3.30 4.38 -20.49
N ALA A 525 -4.34 5.22 -20.46
CA ALA A 525 -5.61 4.99 -21.14
C ALA A 525 -6.17 6.30 -21.69
N GLN A 526 -7.21 6.25 -22.53
CA GLN A 526 -7.99 7.43 -22.86
C GLN A 526 -8.73 7.96 -21.62
N MET A 527 -9.17 9.21 -21.64
CA MET A 527 -9.84 9.83 -20.48
C MET A 527 -11.15 9.14 -20.08
N ASP A 528 -11.76 8.39 -20.98
CA ASP A 528 -12.93 7.53 -20.74
C ASP A 528 -12.58 6.12 -20.26
N GLY A 529 -11.29 5.84 -20.06
CA GLY A 529 -10.75 4.53 -19.63
C GLY A 529 -10.53 3.53 -20.75
N SER A 530 -10.89 3.87 -21.97
CA SER A 530 -10.68 2.97 -23.13
C SER A 530 -9.19 2.82 -23.50
N ALA A 531 -8.87 1.72 -24.16
CA ALA A 531 -7.52 1.39 -24.67
C ALA A 531 -6.41 1.45 -23.59
N PRO A 532 -6.53 0.77 -22.43
CA PRO A 532 -5.48 0.74 -21.43
C PRO A 532 -4.24 0.04 -22.00
N THR A 533 -3.09 0.70 -21.88
CA THR A 533 -1.81 0.22 -22.39
C THR A 533 -0.78 0.24 -21.26
N GLN A 534 -0.06 -0.85 -21.10
CA GLN A 534 1.05 -0.94 -20.16
C GLN A 534 2.25 -0.16 -20.69
N ILE A 535 2.77 0.78 -19.89
CA ILE A 535 3.89 1.65 -20.27
C ILE A 535 5.22 1.11 -19.73
N THR A 536 5.20 0.45 -18.58
CA THR A 536 6.40 -0.12 -17.95
C THR A 536 6.26 -1.61 -17.71
N SER A 537 7.40 -2.32 -17.64
CA SER A 537 7.49 -3.72 -17.22
C SER A 537 8.72 -3.85 -16.32
N LEU A 538 8.57 -3.47 -15.06
CA LEU A 538 9.64 -3.39 -14.08
C LEU A 538 9.74 -4.65 -13.20
N ASN A 539 8.69 -5.49 -13.22
CA ASN A 539 8.61 -6.77 -12.52
C ASN A 539 8.90 -6.64 -11.00
N GLY A 540 8.06 -5.90 -10.30
CA GLY A 540 7.98 -5.94 -8.87
C GLY A 540 8.48 -4.76 -8.02
N PRO A 541 8.97 -3.59 -8.54
CA PRO A 541 9.21 -2.46 -7.66
C PRO A 541 7.90 -1.84 -7.16
N ASP A 542 7.91 -1.32 -5.93
CA ASP A 542 6.86 -0.41 -5.46
C ASP A 542 6.92 0.89 -6.29
N ILE A 543 5.89 1.13 -7.12
CA ILE A 543 5.77 2.31 -7.98
C ILE A 543 4.78 3.29 -7.35
N ARG A 544 5.13 4.58 -7.36
CA ARG A 544 4.31 5.65 -6.77
C ARG A 544 4.34 6.92 -7.61
N SER A 545 3.25 7.67 -7.54
CA SER A 545 3.18 9.08 -7.97
C SER A 545 3.55 9.30 -9.45
N VAL A 546 2.82 8.68 -10.37
CA VAL A 546 2.99 8.95 -11.81
C VAL A 546 2.53 10.37 -12.16
N THR A 547 3.27 11.05 -13.06
CA THR A 547 2.93 12.39 -13.56
C THR A 547 3.42 12.62 -14.97
N TRP A 548 2.63 13.38 -15.76
CA TRP A 548 2.94 13.75 -17.14
C TRP A 548 3.92 14.92 -17.22
N SER A 549 4.77 14.92 -18.27
CA SER A 549 5.48 16.12 -18.71
C SER A 549 4.51 17.15 -19.26
N SER A 550 4.91 18.43 -19.26
CA SER A 550 4.03 19.52 -19.71
C SER A 550 3.72 19.44 -21.23
N ASP A 551 4.60 18.78 -22.00
CA ASP A 551 4.43 18.54 -23.43
C ASP A 551 3.63 17.25 -23.73
N GLY A 552 3.29 16.45 -22.70
CA GLY A 552 2.57 15.20 -22.83
C GLY A 552 3.36 14.04 -23.44
N THR A 553 4.68 14.20 -23.66
CA THR A 553 5.49 13.17 -24.34
C THR A 553 6.11 12.14 -23.41
N ARG A 554 6.17 12.45 -22.11
CA ARG A 554 6.82 11.60 -21.12
C ARG A 554 6.02 11.48 -19.83
N LEU A 555 6.25 10.38 -19.14
CA LEU A 555 5.81 10.15 -17.77
C LEU A 555 7.02 10.12 -16.85
N SER A 556 6.86 10.63 -15.62
CA SER A 556 7.80 10.37 -14.54
C SER A 556 7.08 9.77 -13.33
N PHE A 557 7.79 8.95 -12.59
CA PHE A 557 7.27 8.24 -11.43
C PHE A 557 8.39 7.90 -10.46
N VAL A 558 8.05 7.59 -9.24
CA VAL A 558 8.98 7.06 -8.25
C VAL A 558 8.85 5.55 -8.21
N ALA A 559 9.97 4.85 -8.30
CA ALA A 559 10.02 3.41 -8.11
C ALA A 559 11.07 3.03 -7.09
N ARG A 560 10.77 2.02 -6.27
CA ARG A 560 11.68 1.49 -5.25
C ARG A 560 12.34 0.22 -5.74
N ARG A 561 13.59 0.33 -6.18
CA ARG A 561 14.41 -0.81 -6.63
C ARG A 561 15.57 -1.03 -5.66
N ASN A 562 15.82 -2.30 -5.27
CA ASN A 562 16.89 -2.66 -4.34
C ASN A 562 16.87 -1.85 -3.03
N GLY A 563 15.66 -1.64 -2.46
CA GLY A 563 15.46 -0.87 -1.23
C GLY A 563 15.63 0.65 -1.36
N ARG A 564 15.91 1.19 -2.56
CA ARG A 564 16.10 2.63 -2.80
C ARG A 564 14.99 3.21 -3.65
N SER A 565 14.36 4.27 -3.17
CA SER A 565 13.35 5.03 -3.92
C SER A 565 14.03 6.06 -4.82
N ASN A 566 13.85 5.94 -6.13
CA ASN A 566 14.43 6.87 -7.10
C ASN A 566 13.40 7.33 -8.12
N LEU A 567 13.67 8.48 -8.73
CA LEU A 567 12.87 9.06 -9.78
C LEU A 567 13.26 8.47 -11.14
N PHE A 568 12.26 8.05 -11.88
CA PHE A 568 12.40 7.53 -13.23
C PHE A 568 11.56 8.32 -14.22
N SER A 569 11.92 8.25 -15.48
CA SER A 569 11.13 8.78 -16.59
C SER A 569 11.10 7.81 -17.78
N VAL A 570 9.94 7.73 -18.43
CA VAL A 570 9.69 6.88 -19.60
C VAL A 570 8.93 7.67 -20.66
N PRO A 571 9.12 7.44 -21.99
CA PRO A 571 8.21 7.99 -22.99
C PRO A 571 6.76 7.57 -22.74
N ALA A 572 5.80 8.45 -23.01
CA ALA A 572 4.38 8.14 -22.83
C ALA A 572 3.89 6.98 -23.73
N SER A 573 4.58 6.74 -24.83
CA SER A 573 4.37 5.60 -25.73
C SER A 573 5.03 4.30 -25.27
N GLY A 574 5.66 4.28 -24.09
CA GLY A 574 6.47 3.16 -23.63
C GLY A 574 7.90 3.18 -24.17
N GLY A 575 8.73 2.23 -23.72
CA GLY A 575 10.11 2.07 -24.21
C GLY A 575 11.17 2.46 -23.18
N GLY A 576 12.25 3.10 -23.60
CA GLY A 576 13.46 3.32 -22.81
C GLY A 576 13.24 4.03 -21.48
N LEU A 577 13.42 3.30 -20.39
CA LEU A 577 13.40 3.82 -19.02
C LEU A 577 14.68 4.60 -18.71
N SER A 578 14.55 5.79 -18.13
CA SER A 578 15.65 6.61 -17.67
C SER A 578 15.58 6.81 -16.16
N GLN A 579 16.61 6.43 -15.42
CA GLN A 579 16.75 6.77 -14.01
C GLN A 579 17.30 8.20 -13.90
N LEU A 580 16.59 9.08 -13.17
CA LEU A 580 16.93 10.50 -13.05
C LEU A 580 17.62 10.85 -11.75
N THR A 581 17.45 10.01 -10.71
CA THR A 581 18.17 10.16 -9.44
C THR A 581 18.82 8.82 -9.04
N ASP A 582 19.93 8.89 -8.34
CA ASP A 582 20.58 7.74 -7.69
C ASP A 582 20.97 8.17 -6.27
N THR A 583 20.05 7.96 -5.35
CA THR A 583 20.22 8.33 -3.95
C THR A 583 19.79 7.20 -3.02
N SER A 584 20.45 7.12 -1.86
CA SER A 584 20.02 6.23 -0.78
C SER A 584 18.88 6.84 0.06
N ALA A 585 18.56 8.12 -0.17
CA ALA A 585 17.48 8.82 0.50
C ALA A 585 16.12 8.54 -0.16
N ALA A 586 15.04 8.79 0.56
CA ALA A 586 13.71 8.70 -0.01
C ALA A 586 13.45 9.83 -1.02
N VAL A 587 12.74 9.49 -2.09
CA VAL A 587 12.29 10.41 -3.14
C VAL A 587 10.77 10.29 -3.27
N LEU A 588 10.06 11.41 -3.32
CA LEU A 588 8.59 11.46 -3.38
C LEU A 588 8.09 12.61 -4.26
N ALA A 589 6.79 12.56 -4.59
CA ALA A 589 6.01 13.67 -5.15
C ALA A 589 6.64 14.37 -6.36
N PRO A 590 6.99 13.65 -7.43
CA PRO A 590 7.52 14.29 -8.62
C PRO A 590 6.47 15.19 -9.27
N ARG A 591 6.90 16.35 -9.74
CA ARG A 591 6.08 17.29 -10.52
C ARG A 591 6.95 17.93 -11.61
N TRP A 592 6.48 17.89 -12.84
CA TRP A 592 7.16 18.55 -13.94
C TRP A 592 7.01 20.08 -13.84
N GLY A 593 8.11 20.77 -14.08
CA GLY A 593 8.09 22.21 -14.32
C GLY A 593 7.53 22.52 -15.71
N ARG A 594 7.00 23.72 -15.90
CA ARG A 594 6.23 24.10 -17.10
C ARG A 594 6.95 23.89 -18.44
N ASN A 595 8.22 24.03 -18.49
CA ASN A 595 9.01 23.95 -19.74
C ASN A 595 9.73 22.60 -19.90
N ASP A 596 9.37 21.58 -19.12
CA ASP A 596 10.00 20.27 -19.08
C ASP A 596 11.52 20.29 -18.87
N ARG A 597 12.02 21.45 -18.43
CA ARG A 597 13.43 21.63 -18.10
C ARG A 597 13.80 20.97 -16.78
N TRP A 598 12.83 20.95 -15.84
CA TRP A 598 13.02 20.45 -14.49
C TRP A 598 11.88 19.55 -14.06
N ILE A 599 12.21 18.56 -13.25
CA ILE A 599 11.26 17.80 -12.45
C ILE A 599 11.56 18.09 -11.00
N TYR A 600 10.59 18.67 -10.28
CA TYR A 600 10.68 18.89 -8.84
C TYR A 600 10.31 17.63 -8.10
N PHE A 601 10.96 17.37 -6.99
CA PHE A 601 10.66 16.22 -6.14
C PHE A 601 11.10 16.51 -4.71
N SER A 602 10.55 15.78 -3.76
CA SER A 602 10.96 15.83 -2.36
C SER A 602 12.02 14.77 -2.08
N SER A 603 13.03 15.12 -1.30
CA SER A 603 14.01 14.16 -0.81
C SER A 603 14.55 14.54 0.55
N ASN A 604 14.87 13.54 1.37
CA ASN A 604 15.45 13.71 2.71
C ASN A 604 16.96 13.49 2.75
N GLN A 605 17.65 13.62 1.61
CA GLN A 605 19.09 13.37 1.50
C GLN A 605 19.97 14.31 2.33
N THR A 606 19.44 15.44 2.79
CA THR A 606 20.12 16.37 3.73
C THR A 606 19.75 16.12 5.20
N GLY A 607 19.09 14.96 5.51
CA GLY A 607 18.59 14.64 6.84
C GLY A 607 17.20 15.22 7.15
N ARG A 608 16.69 16.11 6.29
CA ARG A 608 15.39 16.77 6.38
C ARG A 608 14.74 16.76 5.00
N TRP A 609 13.40 16.72 4.94
CA TRP A 609 12.67 16.84 3.68
C TRP A 609 12.84 18.22 3.08
N GLU A 610 13.32 18.24 1.84
CA GLU A 610 13.53 19.44 1.04
C GLU A 610 13.05 19.20 -0.38
N ILE A 611 12.72 20.29 -1.07
CA ILE A 611 12.45 20.21 -2.51
C ILE A 611 13.78 20.25 -3.25
N TRP A 612 13.89 19.31 -4.15
CA TRP A 612 14.96 19.18 -5.13
C TRP A 612 14.38 19.27 -6.54
N ARG A 613 15.22 19.56 -7.50
CA ARG A 613 14.86 19.46 -8.92
C ARG A 613 15.95 18.73 -9.68
N THR A 614 15.56 18.00 -10.70
CA THR A 614 16.48 17.30 -11.61
C THR A 614 16.14 17.62 -13.04
N SER A 615 17.16 17.68 -13.88
CA SER A 615 16.98 17.84 -15.33
C SER A 615 16.74 16.46 -15.97
N PRO A 616 15.62 16.25 -16.69
CA PRO A 616 15.35 14.99 -17.36
C PRO A 616 16.35 14.68 -18.51
N LYS A 617 17.09 15.70 -18.98
CA LYS A 617 18.10 15.55 -20.06
C LYS A 617 19.49 15.19 -19.54
N THR A 618 19.88 15.68 -18.38
CA THR A 618 21.26 15.54 -17.87
C THR A 618 21.33 14.80 -16.54
N SER A 619 20.19 14.49 -15.92
CA SER A 619 20.07 13.95 -14.55
C SER A 619 20.76 14.80 -13.47
N GLN A 620 21.06 16.06 -13.80
CA GLN A 620 21.68 16.99 -12.88
C GLN A 620 20.68 17.41 -11.80
N THR A 621 20.99 17.15 -10.54
CA THR A 621 20.12 17.42 -9.39
C THR A 621 20.57 18.65 -8.64
N GLN A 622 19.62 19.48 -8.20
CA GLN A 622 19.85 20.73 -7.48
C GLN A 622 18.85 20.88 -6.35
N GLN A 623 19.31 21.26 -5.17
CA GLN A 623 18.44 21.62 -4.05
C GLN A 623 17.71 22.93 -4.33
N VAL A 624 16.40 22.99 -4.05
CA VAL A 624 15.53 24.13 -4.28
C VAL A 624 15.21 24.86 -2.97
N THR A 625 14.92 24.12 -1.90
CA THR A 625 14.57 24.68 -0.60
C THR A 625 15.58 24.29 0.47
N THR A 626 15.69 25.12 1.51
CA THR A 626 16.37 24.82 2.77
C THR A 626 15.46 25.25 3.91
N GLY A 627 15.23 24.39 4.89
CA GLY A 627 14.32 24.70 6.02
C GLY A 627 13.04 23.88 6.06
N GLY A 628 12.89 22.91 5.14
CA GLY A 628 11.82 21.92 5.18
C GLY A 628 10.67 22.19 4.18
N ALA A 629 10.52 21.28 3.22
CA ALA A 629 9.37 21.25 2.31
C ALA A 629 9.12 19.82 1.80
N VAL A 630 7.85 19.48 1.55
CA VAL A 630 7.43 18.11 1.21
C VAL A 630 6.74 17.97 -0.14
N ALA A 631 6.30 19.06 -0.76
CA ALA A 631 5.74 19.04 -2.11
C ALA A 631 5.94 20.40 -2.76
N ALA A 632 6.09 20.43 -4.09
CA ALA A 632 6.20 21.68 -4.85
C ALA A 632 5.57 21.56 -6.22
N GLN A 633 5.03 22.68 -6.73
CA GLN A 633 4.50 22.81 -8.07
C GLN A 633 4.70 24.23 -8.60
N GLU A 634 5.14 24.34 -9.86
CA GLU A 634 5.19 25.62 -10.55
C GLU A 634 3.78 26.13 -10.89
N SER A 635 3.61 27.45 -10.90
CA SER A 635 2.43 28.06 -11.47
C SER A 635 2.33 27.76 -12.98
N PRO A 636 1.14 27.81 -13.57
CA PRO A 636 0.97 27.66 -15.02
C PRO A 636 1.74 28.69 -15.84
N THR A 637 2.06 29.85 -15.26
CA THR A 637 2.91 30.87 -15.90
C THR A 637 4.39 30.59 -15.76
N GLY A 638 4.81 29.70 -14.86
CA GLY A 638 6.22 29.43 -14.55
C GLY A 638 6.92 30.55 -13.78
N SER A 639 6.16 31.49 -13.21
CA SER A 639 6.71 32.62 -12.46
C SER A 639 6.78 32.41 -10.95
N THR A 640 6.01 31.44 -10.44
CA THR A 640 5.84 31.21 -9.00
C THR A 640 6.01 29.73 -8.69
N LEU A 641 6.72 29.42 -7.62
CA LEU A 641 6.79 28.06 -7.04
C LEU A 641 5.91 28.04 -5.80
N TYR A 642 4.95 27.12 -5.80
CA TYR A 642 4.14 26.80 -4.64
C TYR A 642 4.77 25.61 -3.93
N VAL A 643 4.85 25.68 -2.60
CA VAL A 643 5.42 24.61 -1.77
C VAL A 643 4.54 24.32 -0.57
N VAL A 644 4.48 23.05 -0.16
CA VAL A 644 3.99 22.65 1.16
C VAL A 644 5.17 22.56 2.09
N ARG A 645 5.17 23.39 3.13
CA ARG A 645 6.26 23.41 4.11
C ARG A 645 6.06 22.32 5.16
N SER A 646 7.17 21.81 5.65
CA SER A 646 7.16 20.76 6.68
C SER A 646 7.02 21.30 8.12
N ASP A 647 7.22 22.60 8.34
CA ASP A 647 7.18 23.24 9.67
C ASP A 647 5.89 24.01 9.96
N THR A 648 5.16 24.37 8.92
CA THR A 648 3.91 25.12 9.01
C THR A 648 2.84 24.50 8.11
N MET A 649 1.68 24.30 8.67
CA MET A 649 0.54 23.77 7.92
C MET A 649 0.08 24.79 6.89
N GLY A 650 0.26 24.51 5.59
CA GLY A 650 -0.20 25.40 4.54
C GLY A 650 0.57 25.28 3.25
N ILE A 651 0.06 25.96 2.23
CA ILE A 651 0.71 26.13 0.94
C ILE A 651 1.28 27.54 0.88
N TRP A 652 2.53 27.64 0.48
CA TRP A 652 3.33 28.84 0.43
C TRP A 652 3.76 29.13 -1.00
N ALA A 653 3.86 30.37 -1.40
CA ALA A 653 4.28 30.79 -2.73
C ALA A 653 5.56 31.62 -2.66
N ALA A 654 6.48 31.39 -3.59
CA ALA A 654 7.65 32.22 -3.79
C ALA A 654 7.86 32.49 -5.28
N PRO A 655 8.36 33.69 -5.65
CA PRO A 655 8.78 33.94 -7.03
C PRO A 655 9.85 32.94 -7.47
N LEU A 656 9.71 32.41 -8.68
CA LEU A 656 10.68 31.49 -9.27
C LEU A 656 11.81 32.29 -9.90
N ASP A 657 12.60 32.97 -9.08
CA ASP A 657 13.80 33.66 -9.53
C ASP A 657 14.93 32.62 -9.67
N THR A 658 15.31 32.35 -10.91
CA THR A 658 16.33 31.35 -11.25
C THR A 658 17.74 31.71 -10.74
N ALA A 659 17.96 32.92 -10.24
CA ALA A 659 19.25 33.41 -9.76
C ALA A 659 19.50 33.18 -8.26
N ARG A 660 18.50 32.76 -7.50
CA ARG A 660 18.57 32.65 -6.03
C ARG A 660 18.12 31.27 -5.50
N PHE A 661 18.83 30.23 -5.84
CA PHE A 661 18.64 28.92 -5.21
C PHE A 661 19.80 28.61 -4.27
N PRO A 662 19.60 27.96 -3.13
CA PRO A 662 18.33 27.46 -2.58
C PRO A 662 17.46 28.54 -1.90
N LEU A 663 16.14 28.41 -2.04
CA LEU A 663 15.17 29.25 -1.33
C LEU A 663 15.08 28.81 0.15
N ARG A 664 15.22 29.76 1.07
CA ARG A 664 15.07 29.50 2.50
C ARG A 664 13.59 29.44 2.87
N THR A 665 13.14 28.37 3.46
CA THR A 665 11.75 28.18 3.88
C THR A 665 11.51 28.46 5.36
N HIS A 666 12.56 28.70 6.16
CA HIS A 666 12.47 28.86 7.60
C HIS A 666 13.33 29.97 8.15
N ARG A 667 12.84 30.65 9.20
CA ARG A 667 13.65 31.37 10.17
C ARG A 667 14.37 30.35 11.07
N ASP A 668 15.69 30.49 11.18
CA ASP A 668 16.48 29.76 12.17
C ASP A 668 16.16 30.35 13.56
N THR A 669 15.05 29.93 14.17
CA THR A 669 14.58 30.37 15.50
C THR A 669 15.18 29.54 16.65
N THR A 670 16.10 28.62 16.34
CA THR A 670 16.74 27.78 17.38
C THR A 670 17.67 28.55 18.33
N ARG A 671 17.76 29.90 18.20
CA ARG A 671 18.61 30.74 19.07
C ARG A 671 17.87 31.65 20.05
N THR A 672 16.52 31.59 20.12
CA THR A 672 15.77 32.59 20.91
C THR A 672 15.07 32.07 22.16
N GLU A 673 14.82 30.79 22.32
CA GLU A 673 14.18 30.26 23.56
C GLU A 673 15.23 30.12 24.68
N ASP A 674 16.46 29.71 24.40
CA ASP A 674 17.51 29.64 25.41
C ASP A 674 18.01 31.04 25.83
N SER A 675 17.93 32.04 24.97
CA SER A 675 18.29 33.43 25.31
C SER A 675 17.18 34.15 26.07
N LEU A 676 15.91 33.75 25.94
CA LEU A 676 14.81 34.33 26.73
C LEU A 676 14.74 33.72 28.13
N LEU A 677 15.11 32.45 28.29
CA LEU A 677 15.22 31.80 29.61
C LEU A 677 16.44 32.34 30.38
N ALA A 678 17.53 32.62 29.73
CA ALA A 678 18.70 33.26 30.35
C ALA A 678 18.43 34.72 30.77
N TYR A 679 17.57 35.45 30.06
CA TYR A 679 17.19 36.81 30.40
C TYR A 679 16.25 36.89 31.59
N ASN A 680 15.32 35.95 31.74
CA ASN A 680 14.41 35.92 32.89
C ASN A 680 15.05 35.40 34.18
N SER A 681 16.19 34.70 34.10
CA SER A 681 16.96 34.29 35.28
C SER A 681 17.92 35.37 35.80
N ALA A 682 18.26 36.36 34.95
CA ALA A 682 19.17 37.45 35.32
C ALA A 682 18.47 38.69 35.94
N SER A 683 17.15 38.78 35.89
CA SER A 683 16.37 39.94 36.37
C SER A 683 15.91 39.84 37.85
N SER A 684 16.36 38.82 38.59
CA SER A 684 16.01 38.65 40.03
C SER A 684 17.08 39.00 41.02
N SER A 685 18.21 39.62 40.58
CA SER A 685 19.21 40.20 41.53
C SER A 685 19.30 41.71 41.33
N GLY A 686 18.73 42.44 42.32
CA GLY A 686 18.67 43.87 42.31
C GLY A 686 20.04 44.56 42.35
N GLY A 687 20.16 45.63 41.58
CA GLY A 687 21.29 46.53 41.59
C GLY A 687 21.10 47.69 40.63
N THR A 688 20.83 48.83 41.19
CA THR A 688 20.67 50.14 40.54
C THR A 688 21.92 50.60 39.78
N SER A 689 21.83 50.96 38.49
CA SER A 689 22.43 52.13 37.90
C SER A 689 22.02 52.37 36.44
N SER A 690 21.74 53.60 36.18
CA SER A 690 21.24 54.24 34.99
C SER A 690 22.23 54.25 33.82
N SER A 691 21.68 54.39 32.62
CA SER A 691 22.31 54.85 31.35
C SER A 691 22.74 53.79 30.32
N GLY A 692 22.08 52.69 30.17
CA GLY A 692 22.36 51.75 29.09
C GLY A 692 21.16 51.32 28.23
N GLY A 693 19.96 51.83 28.49
CA GLY A 693 18.73 51.32 27.90
C GLY A 693 18.45 51.68 26.42
N MET A 694 19.17 52.65 25.88
CA MET A 694 18.93 53.09 24.49
C MET A 694 19.71 52.30 23.43
N ASP A 695 20.88 51.79 23.77
CA ASP A 695 21.70 51.01 22.80
C ASP A 695 21.25 49.56 22.68
N VAL A 696 20.63 49.00 23.72
CA VAL A 696 20.05 47.65 23.67
C VAL A 696 18.79 47.63 22.81
N LEU A 697 17.96 48.69 22.85
CA LEU A 697 16.77 48.80 22.01
C LEU A 697 17.12 49.07 20.51
N ARG A 698 18.25 49.72 20.23
CA ARG A 698 18.78 49.87 18.87
C ARG A 698 19.32 48.56 18.33
N GLY A 699 20.01 47.76 19.14
CA GLY A 699 20.45 46.44 18.77
C GLY A 699 19.30 45.48 18.48
N ILE A 700 18.20 45.56 19.23
CA ILE A 700 16.98 44.76 19.01
C ILE A 700 16.22 45.23 17.75
N SER A 701 16.24 46.55 17.42
CA SER A 701 15.61 47.03 16.19
C SER A 701 16.41 46.68 14.91
N GLU A 702 17.73 46.49 15.00
CA GLU A 702 18.57 46.02 13.90
C GLU A 702 18.57 44.49 13.78
N LEU A 703 18.42 43.76 14.89
CA LEU A 703 18.18 42.28 14.87
C LEU A 703 16.79 41.94 14.35
N ASN A 704 15.82 42.82 14.39
CA ASN A 704 14.48 42.66 13.82
C ASN A 704 14.36 43.05 12.34
N LYS A 705 15.43 43.41 11.66
CA LYS A 705 15.49 43.28 10.19
C LYS A 705 15.67 41.83 9.83
N VAL A 706 14.68 41.04 10.18
CA VAL A 706 14.51 39.67 9.74
C VAL A 706 14.45 39.67 8.23
N GLN A 707 15.36 38.97 7.62
CA GLN A 707 15.32 38.66 6.21
C GLN A 707 13.97 37.97 6.00
N GLU A 708 12.99 38.68 5.39
CA GLU A 708 11.67 38.19 5.08
C GLU A 708 11.83 36.87 4.32
N SER A 709 11.09 35.83 4.75
CA SER A 709 11.01 34.58 4.02
C SER A 709 10.59 34.91 2.59
N PRO A 710 11.24 34.39 1.55
CA PRO A 710 10.79 34.61 0.17
C PRO A 710 9.42 34.00 -0.12
N PHE A 711 8.83 33.29 0.85
CA PHE A 711 7.54 32.63 0.71
C PHE A 711 6.44 33.37 1.47
N ASP A 712 5.37 33.68 0.74
CA ASP A 712 4.13 34.17 1.30
C ASP A 712 3.15 33.02 1.50
N GLN A 713 2.46 33.01 2.64
CA GLN A 713 1.45 31.99 2.91
C GLN A 713 0.20 32.25 2.07
N VAL A 714 -0.15 31.32 1.19
CA VAL A 714 -1.33 31.40 0.32
C VAL A 714 -2.53 30.71 0.94
N VAL A 715 -2.32 29.50 1.50
CA VAL A 715 -3.36 28.72 2.17
C VAL A 715 -2.88 28.34 3.55
N ALA A 716 -3.55 28.86 4.60
CA ALA A 716 -3.38 28.41 5.97
C ALA A 716 -4.29 27.21 6.26
N GLN A 717 -3.94 26.38 7.25
CA GLN A 717 -4.72 25.21 7.68
C GLN A 717 -4.92 24.17 6.56
N PHE A 718 -3.88 23.44 6.31
CA PHE A 718 -3.84 22.32 5.39
C PHE A 718 -3.66 21.02 6.20
N ASP A 719 -4.48 20.00 5.95
CA ASP A 719 -4.36 18.75 6.69
C ASP A 719 -3.05 18.04 6.33
N PRO A 720 -2.27 17.52 7.28
CA PRO A 720 -1.04 16.79 6.99
C PRO A 720 -1.23 15.61 6.04
N GLN A 721 -2.40 15.00 6.05
CA GLN A 721 -2.73 13.87 5.17
C GLN A 721 -2.89 14.30 3.72
N ASP A 722 -3.17 15.59 3.46
CA ASP A 722 -3.41 16.13 2.12
C ASP A 722 -2.20 16.81 1.48
N GLN A 723 -1.02 16.71 2.09
CA GLN A 723 0.20 17.37 1.62
C GLN A 723 0.54 17.08 0.15
N LEU A 724 0.03 15.98 -0.41
CA LEU A 724 0.23 15.59 -1.80
C LEU A 724 -1.03 15.75 -2.68
N ASN A 725 -2.19 16.10 -2.09
CA ASN A 725 -3.50 16.13 -2.74
C ASN A 725 -3.95 17.56 -3.09
N TRP A 726 -3.16 18.24 -3.90
CA TRP A 726 -3.45 19.59 -4.36
C TRP A 726 -2.92 19.83 -5.78
N GLY A 727 -3.40 20.88 -6.43
CA GLY A 727 -2.96 21.29 -7.75
C GLY A 727 -3.20 22.77 -7.98
N VAL A 728 -2.37 23.38 -8.84
CA VAL A 728 -2.40 24.80 -9.16
C VAL A 728 -2.95 25.00 -10.55
N GLY A 729 -3.99 25.83 -10.65
CA GLY A 729 -4.54 26.35 -11.89
C GLY A 729 -4.06 27.78 -12.18
N SER A 730 -4.56 28.38 -13.26
CA SER A 730 -4.20 29.75 -13.67
C SER A 730 -4.72 30.83 -12.72
N GLU A 731 -5.88 30.62 -12.12
CA GLU A 731 -6.59 31.62 -11.31
C GLU A 731 -6.70 31.23 -9.83
N GLY A 732 -6.26 30.02 -9.46
CA GLY A 732 -6.38 29.51 -8.10
C GLY A 732 -5.81 28.11 -7.96
N MET A 733 -6.05 27.50 -6.82
CA MET A 733 -5.61 26.15 -6.54
C MET A 733 -6.74 25.25 -6.02
N TYR A 734 -6.57 23.97 -6.24
CA TYR A 734 -7.49 22.93 -5.80
C TYR A 734 -6.80 22.10 -4.74
N PHE A 735 -7.51 21.74 -3.68
CA PHE A 735 -7.01 20.84 -2.65
C PHE A 735 -8.14 20.09 -1.97
N LEU A 736 -7.81 18.95 -1.37
CA LEU A 736 -8.74 18.24 -0.52
C LEU A 736 -8.74 18.87 0.88
N HIS A 737 -9.93 18.96 1.45
CA HIS A 737 -10.14 19.40 2.81
C HIS A 737 -11.00 18.39 3.54
N HIS A 738 -10.47 17.80 4.60
CA HIS A 738 -11.21 16.88 5.46
C HIS A 738 -12.02 17.67 6.49
N ARG A 739 -13.31 17.46 6.50
CA ARG A 739 -14.22 18.00 7.52
C ARG A 739 -14.49 16.94 8.59
N ARG A 740 -15.01 17.36 9.73
CA ARG A 740 -15.55 16.46 10.74
C ARG A 740 -16.52 15.48 10.08
N PHE A 741 -16.62 14.25 10.61
CA PHE A 741 -17.53 13.19 10.14
C PHE A 741 -17.18 12.56 8.79
N ARG A 742 -15.90 12.26 8.56
CA ARG A 742 -15.48 11.49 7.37
C ARG A 742 -15.86 12.10 6.02
N THR A 743 -16.17 13.38 5.96
CA THR A 743 -16.42 14.06 4.71
C THR A 743 -15.15 14.70 4.17
N THR A 744 -14.78 14.31 2.94
CA THR A 744 -13.70 14.94 2.19
C THR A 744 -14.31 15.89 1.16
N VAL A 745 -13.83 17.12 1.13
CA VAL A 745 -14.34 18.17 0.24
C VAL A 745 -13.23 18.62 -0.70
N LEU A 746 -13.46 18.54 -2.01
CA LEU A 746 -12.64 19.22 -2.99
C LEU A 746 -12.94 20.71 -2.91
N THR A 747 -11.93 21.50 -2.59
CA THR A 747 -12.04 22.93 -2.37
C THR A 747 -11.20 23.69 -3.39
N TYR A 748 -11.73 24.77 -3.94
CA TYR A 748 -11.01 25.73 -4.76
C TYR A 748 -10.70 26.98 -3.94
N HIS A 749 -9.46 27.43 -4.02
CA HIS A 749 -9.02 28.70 -3.47
C HIS A 749 -8.66 29.65 -4.61
N ASP A 750 -9.39 30.74 -4.71
CA ASP A 750 -9.21 31.78 -5.72
C ASP A 750 -8.09 32.75 -5.30
N PHE A 751 -7.09 32.94 -6.14
CA PHE A 751 -5.93 33.77 -5.82
C PHE A 751 -6.25 35.26 -5.77
N THR A 752 -7.28 35.70 -6.49
CA THR A 752 -7.63 37.13 -6.58
C THR A 752 -8.47 37.56 -5.40
N SER A 753 -9.50 36.79 -5.07
CA SER A 753 -10.41 37.09 -3.97
C SER A 753 -9.99 36.53 -2.62
N GLY A 754 -9.08 35.57 -2.59
CA GLY A 754 -8.71 34.81 -1.39
C GLY A 754 -9.83 33.91 -0.86
N GLN A 755 -10.94 33.78 -1.59
CA GLN A 755 -12.07 32.99 -1.17
C GLN A 755 -11.84 31.48 -1.38
N ARG A 756 -12.41 30.67 -0.47
CA ARG A 756 -12.47 29.22 -0.60
C ARG A 756 -13.87 28.79 -0.95
N VAL A 757 -13.98 28.05 -2.05
CA VAL A 757 -15.26 27.57 -2.58
C VAL A 757 -15.25 26.03 -2.54
N PRO A 758 -16.17 25.42 -1.80
CA PRO A 758 -16.33 23.96 -1.87
C PRO A 758 -16.90 23.60 -3.26
N LEU A 759 -16.23 22.70 -3.96
CA LEU A 759 -16.61 22.29 -5.31
C LEU A 759 -17.39 20.97 -5.30
N TYR A 760 -16.95 20.00 -4.50
CA TYR A 760 -17.56 18.68 -4.44
C TYR A 760 -17.31 18.04 -3.09
N THR A 761 -18.32 17.36 -2.53
CA THR A 761 -18.22 16.58 -1.31
C THR A 761 -18.27 15.11 -1.67
N PHE A 762 -17.23 14.39 -1.33
CA PHE A 762 -17.16 12.94 -1.54
C PHE A 762 -18.03 12.24 -0.49
N PRO A 763 -18.97 11.36 -0.90
CA PRO A 763 -19.93 10.73 0.01
C PRO A 763 -19.27 9.75 1.00
N ASP A 764 -18.19 9.07 0.57
CA ASP A 764 -17.48 8.08 1.35
C ASP A 764 -16.02 8.48 1.54
N TRP A 765 -15.54 8.38 2.77
CA TRP A 765 -14.16 8.73 3.08
C TRP A 765 -13.27 7.49 3.13
N HIS A 766 -12.27 7.46 2.24
CA HIS A 766 -11.16 6.51 2.30
C HIS A 766 -9.84 7.28 2.23
N THR A 767 -8.90 6.94 3.10
CA THR A 767 -7.61 7.64 3.29
C THR A 767 -6.68 7.61 2.09
N ASP A 768 -6.90 6.73 1.13
CA ASP A 768 -5.98 6.47 0.02
C ASP A 768 -6.32 7.25 -1.26
N ARG A 769 -7.13 8.29 -1.16
CA ARG A 769 -7.52 9.08 -2.35
C ARG A 769 -6.40 9.98 -2.80
N ARG A 770 -5.90 9.73 -3.99
CA ARG A 770 -5.08 10.68 -4.74
C ARG A 770 -5.94 11.37 -5.77
N ILE A 771 -5.81 12.69 -5.87
CA ILE A 771 -6.54 13.49 -6.84
C ILE A 771 -5.57 14.14 -7.82
N ALA A 772 -5.88 14.08 -9.10
CA ALA A 772 -5.21 14.80 -10.17
C ALA A 772 -6.18 15.79 -10.80
N ALA A 773 -5.77 17.05 -10.89
CA ALA A 773 -6.51 18.08 -11.60
C ALA A 773 -6.12 18.08 -13.09
N GLY A 774 -7.11 18.10 -13.96
CA GLY A 774 -6.94 18.31 -15.38
C GLY A 774 -6.82 19.79 -15.74
N PRO A 775 -6.50 20.11 -17.02
CA PRO A 775 -6.38 21.48 -17.47
C PRO A 775 -7.70 22.23 -17.28
N GLY A 776 -7.61 23.48 -16.81
CA GLY A 776 -8.77 24.36 -16.61
C GLY A 776 -9.65 24.07 -15.40
N GLY A 777 -9.35 23.04 -14.57
CA GLY A 777 -10.08 22.76 -13.33
C GLY A 777 -11.53 22.32 -13.50
N ASN A 778 -11.88 21.78 -14.67
CA ASN A 778 -13.21 21.24 -14.96
C ASN A 778 -13.25 19.71 -14.97
N ALA A 779 -12.09 19.07 -14.86
CA ALA A 779 -11.94 17.62 -14.75
C ALA A 779 -10.92 17.28 -13.68
N PHE A 780 -11.23 16.24 -12.91
CA PHE A 780 -10.33 15.65 -11.91
C PHE A 780 -10.40 14.13 -12.07
N ALA A 781 -9.29 13.47 -11.82
CA ALA A 781 -9.25 12.02 -11.67
C ALA A 781 -8.86 11.66 -10.23
N TYR A 782 -9.48 10.65 -9.67
CA TYR A 782 -9.20 10.21 -8.30
C TYR A 782 -9.34 8.70 -8.14
N THR A 783 -8.63 8.16 -7.17
CA THR A 783 -8.76 6.76 -6.78
C THR A 783 -9.95 6.60 -5.84
N GLN A 784 -10.79 5.61 -6.09
CA GLN A 784 -11.88 5.21 -5.19
C GLN A 784 -11.79 3.71 -4.92
N VAL A 785 -11.80 3.33 -3.66
CA VAL A 785 -11.90 1.92 -3.28
C VAL A 785 -13.30 1.42 -3.66
N ALA A 786 -13.36 0.45 -4.54
CA ALA A 786 -14.61 -0.13 -5.04
C ALA A 786 -15.12 -1.22 -4.11
N GLN A 787 -14.21 -2.06 -3.61
CA GLN A 787 -14.50 -3.14 -2.68
C GLN A 787 -13.33 -3.29 -1.72
N ARG A 788 -13.66 -3.49 -0.46
CA ARG A 788 -12.70 -3.83 0.57
C ARG A 788 -13.27 -4.95 1.42
N GLU A 789 -12.54 -6.03 1.49
CA GLU A 789 -12.86 -7.17 2.34
C GLU A 789 -11.64 -7.47 3.20
N SER A 790 -11.85 -7.84 4.42
CA SER A 790 -10.77 -8.25 5.29
C SER A 790 -11.22 -9.30 6.30
N ASP A 791 -10.38 -10.30 6.49
CA ASP A 791 -10.55 -11.39 7.42
C ASP A 791 -9.45 -11.37 8.49
N VAL A 792 -9.76 -11.83 9.68
CA VAL A 792 -8.75 -12.09 10.71
C VAL A 792 -8.18 -13.49 10.51
N MET A 793 -6.88 -13.54 10.27
CA MET A 793 -6.11 -14.77 10.02
C MET A 793 -5.27 -15.14 11.24
N LEU A 794 -4.98 -16.44 11.38
CA LEU A 794 -4.12 -16.99 12.43
C LEU A 794 -3.00 -17.84 11.84
N LEU A 795 -1.77 -17.58 12.24
CA LEU A 795 -0.63 -18.49 12.15
C LEU A 795 -0.41 -19.16 13.51
N GLU A 796 -0.49 -20.49 13.56
CA GLU A 796 -0.33 -21.26 14.80
C GLU A 796 1.12 -21.27 15.31
N SER A 797 2.07 -21.11 14.40
CA SER A 797 3.50 -21.05 14.73
C SER A 797 4.22 -20.11 13.78
N ILE A 798 4.92 -19.15 14.33
CA ILE A 798 5.73 -18.17 13.57
C ILE A 798 7.19 -18.58 13.42
N GLY A 799 7.55 -19.84 13.74
CA GLY A 799 8.92 -20.34 13.70
C GLY A 799 9.85 -19.55 14.64
N GLN A 800 10.90 -20.16 15.12
CA GLN A 800 11.95 -19.47 15.91
C GLN A 800 12.93 -18.71 15.01
#